data_96914b455b496036ce0be37e983b0577
#
_entry.id   96914b455b496036ce0be37e983b0577
#
_cell.length_a   1.000
_cell.length_b   1.000
_cell.length_c   1.000
_cell.angle_alpha   90.00
_cell.angle_beta   90.00
_cell.angle_gamma   90.00
#
_symmetry.space_group_name_H-M   'P 1'
#
loop_
_entity.id
_entity.type
_entity.pdbx_description
1 polymer ?
#
loop_
_entity_poly.entity_id
_entity_poly.type
_entity_poly.pdbx_seq_one_letter_code
_entity_poly.pdbx_strand_id
1 'polypeptide(L)'
;MYIMVVVYGVFFSCFGPSVKYIFFMEGVHMFKQYEMELAGRTLRVDIGRVCAQANGAALMHYGDTVVLSTATASKEPREGIDFFPLSVEYEEKMYAAGKIPGGFNKREGKASENAILTSRVIDRPMRPLFPKDYRNDVTLNNMVMSVDENCRPELLAMIGSAIATSISDIPFDGPCATTQIGMIDGEFIVNPSQAQWQDGDLQLTVASTKQKVIMIEAGANEIPEDKMIEAIYKAHDINQTIIAFIDKIVAEVGKEKHSYVSCAVPAEMFEAMKQVVSPEEMEVAVFTDDKQTREKNIDAVTEKMKEAFSDNEEWLAVLGEAVYQYQKKTVRKMILKDHKRPDGRAINQIRPLAAEVDIIPRVHGSAMFTRGQTQICDVVTLAPLSEAQKVDGLDENVTTKRYIHHYNFPSYSVGETKPSRGPGRREIGHGALAEKALVPVLPSEEEFPYAIRAVSETFESNGSTSMASTCASCMSLMAAGVPIKKMVAGISCGLVTGETDDDFVLLTDIQGLEDFFGDMDFKVTGTTEGITAIQMDIKIHGLTRPIVEGAIARCREARLFIMDTCMKPAISEPRKEVGKYAPKIIQMQIDPQKIGDVVGQRGKTINALIERTDVKIDITDDGNVSICGEDAEKMAEAKRLIEVITTDFYEGQILEGEVINIKEFGAFIEFAPGKEGMVHISKIAKERIDHIEDVLTLGDHVKVICLGKDKMGRMSFSIKDVR
;
A
#
# COMPACT_ATOMS: atom_id res chain seq x y z
N MET A 1 -51.10 3.31 -42.54
CA MET A 1 -51.93 3.54 -41.34
C MET A 1 -51.49 2.47 -40.34
N TYR A 2 -50.49 2.78 -39.52
CA TYR A 2 -49.98 1.89 -38.46
C TYR A 2 -50.69 2.24 -37.16
N ILE A 3 -51.42 1.26 -36.63
CA ILE A 3 -52.06 1.39 -35.30
C ILE A 3 -51.02 1.00 -34.27
N MET A 4 -50.60 1.94 -33.49
CA MET A 4 -49.75 1.75 -32.30
C MET A 4 -50.67 1.38 -31.12
N VAL A 5 -50.68 0.12 -30.72
CA VAL A 5 -51.34 -0.34 -29.49
C VAL A 5 -50.29 -0.39 -28.39
N VAL A 6 -50.35 0.54 -27.46
CA VAL A 6 -49.57 0.51 -26.21
C VAL A 6 -50.37 -0.30 -25.20
N VAL A 7 -49.92 -1.48 -24.85
CA VAL A 7 -50.49 -2.28 -23.75
C VAL A 7 -49.56 -2.14 -22.53
N TYR A 8 -49.99 -1.33 -21.57
CA TYR A 8 -49.42 -1.38 -20.23
C TYR A 8 -50.06 -2.54 -19.46
N GLY A 9 -49.31 -3.63 -19.28
CA GLY A 9 -49.71 -4.75 -18.43
C GLY A 9 -48.78 -4.85 -17.22
N VAL A 10 -49.19 -4.30 -16.08
CA VAL A 10 -48.55 -4.59 -14.79
C VAL A 10 -49.23 -5.83 -14.21
N PHE A 11 -48.60 -6.97 -14.24
CA PHE A 11 -49.03 -8.15 -13.53
C PHE A 11 -48.34 -8.18 -12.17
N PHE A 12 -49.07 -7.97 -11.10
CA PHE A 12 -48.64 -8.31 -9.73
C PHE A 12 -48.86 -9.79 -9.51
N SER A 13 -47.76 -10.53 -9.40
CA SER A 13 -47.77 -11.91 -8.91
C SER A 13 -47.32 -11.91 -7.45
N CYS A 14 -47.99 -12.68 -6.63
CA CYS A 14 -47.78 -12.83 -5.19
C CYS A 14 -46.46 -13.55 -4.89
N PHE A 15 -45.35 -12.83 -4.99
CA PHE A 15 -44.07 -13.20 -4.41
C PHE A 15 -43.60 -12.05 -3.54
N GLY A 16 -42.99 -12.37 -2.39
CA GLY A 16 -42.67 -11.43 -1.31
C GLY A 16 -41.93 -10.14 -1.75
N PRO A 17 -41.83 -9.14 -0.87
CA PRO A 17 -41.50 -7.74 -1.24
C PRO A 17 -40.12 -7.43 -1.77
N SER A 18 -39.30 -8.42 -2.11
CA SER A 18 -37.88 -8.24 -2.41
C SER A 18 -37.46 -8.53 -3.86
N VAL A 19 -38.38 -8.80 -4.81
CA VAL A 19 -38.01 -9.04 -6.22
C VAL A 19 -38.89 -8.24 -7.16
N LYS A 20 -38.29 -7.32 -7.94
CA LYS A 20 -38.94 -6.58 -9.00
C LYS A 20 -38.48 -7.05 -10.38
N TYR A 21 -39.44 -7.36 -11.29
CA TYR A 21 -39.17 -7.64 -12.69
C TYR A 21 -39.53 -6.38 -13.53
N ILE A 22 -38.58 -5.94 -14.35
CA ILE A 22 -38.80 -4.82 -15.28
C ILE A 22 -38.64 -5.36 -16.71
N PHE A 23 -39.71 -5.17 -17.55
CA PHE A 23 -39.74 -5.63 -18.94
C PHE A 23 -39.44 -4.47 -19.90
N PHE A 24 -38.55 -4.66 -20.87
CA PHE A 24 -38.35 -3.80 -22.04
C PHE A 24 -38.67 -4.57 -23.33
N MET A 25 -39.23 -3.90 -24.35
CA MET A 25 -39.80 -4.53 -25.55
C MET A 25 -38.77 -5.10 -26.53
N GLU A 26 -39.14 -6.19 -27.19
CA GLU A 26 -38.53 -6.95 -28.31
C GLU A 26 -36.98 -7.22 -28.22
N GLY A 27 -36.64 -8.41 -27.82
CA GLY A 27 -35.28 -8.87 -27.60
C GLY A 27 -34.87 -8.89 -26.13
N VAL A 28 -35.81 -8.90 -25.21
CA VAL A 28 -35.70 -8.55 -23.81
C VAL A 28 -34.91 -9.61 -23.02
N HIS A 29 -33.74 -9.24 -22.57
CA HIS A 29 -33.14 -9.88 -21.40
C HIS A 29 -33.93 -9.48 -20.16
N MET A 30 -34.65 -10.44 -19.55
CA MET A 30 -35.25 -10.24 -18.23
C MET A 30 -34.12 -10.13 -17.21
N PHE A 31 -33.99 -9.00 -16.52
CA PHE A 31 -33.06 -8.90 -15.39
C PHE A 31 -33.83 -9.00 -14.07
N LYS A 32 -33.17 -9.55 -13.07
CA LYS A 32 -33.66 -9.64 -11.71
C LYS A 32 -32.93 -8.65 -10.81
N GLN A 33 -33.65 -8.03 -9.91
CA GLN A 33 -33.13 -7.10 -8.91
C GLN A 33 -33.28 -7.71 -7.52
N TYR A 34 -32.21 -7.70 -6.76
CA TYR A 34 -32.15 -8.18 -5.38
C TYR A 34 -31.69 -7.06 -4.47
N GLU A 35 -32.25 -6.99 -3.27
CA GLU A 35 -31.94 -5.94 -2.30
C GLU A 35 -31.77 -6.58 -0.90
N MET A 36 -30.83 -6.01 -0.11
CA MET A 36 -30.69 -6.26 1.31
C MET A 36 -30.23 -4.98 2.03
N GLU A 37 -30.60 -4.84 3.29
CA GLU A 37 -30.06 -3.81 4.16
C GLU A 37 -28.68 -4.23 4.68
N LEU A 38 -27.67 -3.36 4.50
CA LEU A 38 -26.30 -3.58 4.96
C LEU A 38 -25.79 -2.30 5.63
N ALA A 39 -25.46 -2.36 6.92
CA ALA A 39 -24.98 -1.22 7.70
C ALA A 39 -25.87 0.06 7.55
N GLY A 40 -27.20 -0.11 7.58
CA GLY A 40 -28.18 0.98 7.48
C GLY A 40 -28.36 1.57 6.10
N ARG A 41 -27.87 0.90 5.04
CA ARG A 41 -28.00 1.31 3.64
C ARG A 41 -28.43 0.13 2.78
N THR A 42 -29.16 0.40 1.71
CA THR A 42 -29.61 -0.65 0.78
C THR A 42 -28.50 -1.04 -0.19
N LEU A 43 -28.07 -2.30 -0.11
CA LEU A 43 -27.27 -2.96 -1.14
C LEU A 43 -28.21 -3.56 -2.18
N ARG A 44 -28.04 -3.16 -3.45
CA ARG A 44 -28.84 -3.66 -4.59
C ARG A 44 -27.96 -4.34 -5.62
N VAL A 45 -28.47 -5.42 -6.20
CA VAL A 45 -27.79 -6.21 -7.24
C VAL A 45 -28.72 -6.44 -8.40
N ASP A 46 -28.32 -6.03 -9.60
CA ASP A 46 -29.03 -6.31 -10.85
C ASP A 46 -28.33 -7.48 -11.59
N ILE A 47 -29.04 -8.58 -11.83
CA ILE A 47 -28.51 -9.76 -12.52
C ILE A 47 -29.19 -9.93 -13.87
N GLY A 48 -28.42 -10.16 -14.94
CA GLY A 48 -28.93 -10.33 -16.31
C GLY A 48 -29.19 -9.02 -17.06
N ARG A 49 -28.89 -7.85 -16.45
CA ARG A 49 -29.09 -6.54 -17.07
C ARG A 49 -28.01 -6.21 -18.10
N VAL A 50 -26.78 -6.63 -17.84
CA VAL A 50 -25.60 -6.30 -18.65
C VAL A 50 -24.70 -7.52 -18.78
N CYS A 51 -23.73 -7.50 -19.73
CA CYS A 51 -22.67 -8.49 -19.88
C CYS A 51 -23.18 -9.93 -20.10
N ALA A 52 -24.20 -10.14 -20.93
CA ALA A 52 -24.80 -11.45 -21.21
C ALA A 52 -23.83 -12.49 -21.78
N GLN A 53 -22.66 -12.09 -22.30
CA GLN A 53 -21.63 -12.99 -22.81
C GLN A 53 -20.65 -13.48 -21.74
N ALA A 54 -20.62 -12.86 -20.56
CA ALA A 54 -19.82 -13.33 -19.44
C ALA A 54 -20.46 -14.59 -18.83
N ASN A 55 -19.65 -15.48 -18.23
CA ASN A 55 -20.16 -16.63 -17.50
C ASN A 55 -21.06 -16.20 -16.34
N GLY A 56 -20.69 -15.13 -15.63
CA GLY A 56 -21.51 -14.47 -14.63
C GLY A 56 -21.25 -12.97 -14.60
N ALA A 57 -22.28 -12.18 -14.27
CA ALA A 57 -22.19 -10.73 -14.14
C ALA A 57 -23.15 -10.20 -13.10
N ALA A 58 -22.71 -9.23 -12.30
CA ALA A 58 -23.49 -8.51 -11.29
C ALA A 58 -23.23 -7.01 -11.39
N LEU A 59 -24.30 -6.21 -11.54
CA LEU A 59 -24.22 -4.76 -11.45
C LEU A 59 -24.63 -4.38 -10.03
N MET A 60 -23.65 -3.94 -9.26
CA MET A 60 -23.76 -3.67 -7.84
C MET A 60 -24.07 -2.20 -7.60
N HIS A 61 -24.97 -1.90 -6.63
CA HIS A 61 -25.30 -0.55 -6.22
C HIS A 61 -25.33 -0.46 -4.69
N TYR A 62 -24.68 0.56 -4.14
CA TYR A 62 -24.69 0.87 -2.71
C TYR A 62 -24.59 2.38 -2.52
N GLY A 63 -25.68 3.04 -2.10
CA GLY A 63 -25.84 4.46 -2.31
C GLY A 63 -25.74 4.80 -3.80
N ASP A 64 -25.02 5.84 -4.16
CA ASP A 64 -24.73 6.22 -5.54
C ASP A 64 -23.48 5.54 -6.12
N THR A 65 -22.80 4.69 -5.34
CA THR A 65 -21.68 3.87 -5.84
C THR A 65 -22.19 2.72 -6.69
N VAL A 66 -21.62 2.57 -7.90
CA VAL A 66 -21.97 1.52 -8.85
C VAL A 66 -20.71 0.81 -9.31
N VAL A 67 -20.68 -0.52 -9.18
CA VAL A 67 -19.59 -1.38 -9.65
C VAL A 67 -20.15 -2.51 -10.51
N LEU A 68 -19.57 -2.69 -11.69
CA LEU A 68 -19.83 -3.85 -12.55
C LEU A 68 -18.80 -4.91 -12.26
N SER A 69 -19.24 -6.08 -11.78
CA SER A 69 -18.39 -7.26 -11.55
C SER A 69 -18.74 -8.36 -12.53
N THR A 70 -17.74 -8.93 -13.22
CA THR A 70 -17.92 -10.02 -14.17
C THR A 70 -16.96 -11.18 -13.88
N ALA A 71 -17.39 -12.39 -14.18
CA ALA A 71 -16.58 -13.61 -14.15
C ALA A 71 -16.62 -14.28 -15.51
N THR A 72 -15.45 -14.58 -16.08
CA THR A 72 -15.28 -15.26 -17.36
C THR A 72 -14.23 -16.35 -17.24
N ALA A 73 -14.46 -17.50 -17.88
CA ALA A 73 -13.50 -18.59 -17.93
C ALA A 73 -13.27 -19.05 -19.39
N SER A 74 -12.05 -19.52 -19.68
CA SER A 74 -11.75 -20.21 -20.93
C SER A 74 -12.47 -21.56 -20.98
N LYS A 75 -12.74 -22.05 -22.17
CA LYS A 75 -13.36 -23.38 -22.36
C LYS A 75 -12.41 -24.55 -22.04
N GLU A 76 -11.12 -24.33 -22.26
CA GLU A 76 -10.06 -25.31 -22.08
C GLU A 76 -8.83 -24.64 -21.42
N PRO A 77 -8.01 -25.39 -20.68
CA PRO A 77 -6.76 -24.88 -20.16
C PRO A 77 -5.76 -24.64 -21.32
N ARG A 78 -4.81 -23.71 -21.09
CA ARG A 78 -3.69 -23.53 -22.03
C ARG A 78 -2.73 -24.72 -21.96
N GLU A 79 -2.15 -25.06 -23.09
CA GLU A 79 -1.15 -26.15 -23.18
C GLU A 79 0.06 -25.84 -22.26
N GLY A 80 0.48 -26.84 -21.49
CA GLY A 80 1.67 -26.76 -20.62
C GLY A 80 1.49 -25.91 -19.35
N ILE A 81 0.26 -25.54 -18.97
CA ILE A 81 0.04 -24.78 -17.75
C ILE A 81 0.05 -25.70 -16.52
N ASP A 82 0.85 -25.35 -15.52
CA ASP A 82 1.05 -26.07 -14.26
C ASP A 82 0.41 -25.40 -13.03
N PHE A 83 -0.20 -24.22 -13.20
CA PHE A 83 -0.86 -23.47 -12.12
C PHE A 83 -2.27 -23.03 -12.53
N PHE A 84 -3.08 -22.62 -11.54
CA PHE A 84 -4.39 -22.03 -11.79
C PHE A 84 -4.28 -20.55 -12.17
N PRO A 85 -4.59 -20.16 -13.43
CA PRO A 85 -4.43 -18.80 -13.92
C PRO A 85 -5.64 -17.93 -13.63
N LEU A 86 -5.80 -17.50 -12.39
CA LEU A 86 -6.79 -16.51 -11.99
C LEU A 86 -6.21 -15.10 -12.16
N SER A 87 -6.89 -14.27 -12.95
CA SER A 87 -6.64 -12.83 -13.08
C SER A 87 -7.79 -12.06 -12.46
N VAL A 88 -7.46 -11.15 -11.54
CA VAL A 88 -8.41 -10.21 -10.96
C VAL A 88 -8.02 -8.80 -11.36
N GLU A 89 -8.96 -8.08 -11.98
CA GLU A 89 -8.80 -6.69 -12.39
C GLU A 89 -9.79 -5.82 -11.64
N TYR A 90 -9.30 -4.69 -11.16
CA TYR A 90 -10.11 -3.62 -10.58
C TYR A 90 -9.79 -2.34 -11.34
N GLU A 91 -10.79 -1.78 -11.99
CA GLU A 91 -10.62 -0.66 -12.89
C GLU A 91 -11.26 0.60 -12.33
N GLU A 92 -10.43 1.54 -11.97
CA GLU A 92 -10.84 2.89 -11.55
C GLU A 92 -11.06 3.75 -12.80
N LYS A 93 -12.32 4.06 -13.10
CA LYS A 93 -12.68 4.97 -14.19
C LYS A 93 -12.83 6.39 -13.64
N MET A 94 -12.03 7.33 -14.10
CA MET A 94 -12.05 8.72 -13.60
C MET A 94 -13.42 9.38 -13.76
N TYR A 95 -14.21 8.99 -14.78
CA TYR A 95 -15.59 9.47 -14.93
C TYR A 95 -16.51 9.06 -13.77
N ALA A 96 -16.16 8.03 -13.00
CA ALA A 96 -16.93 7.60 -11.83
C ALA A 96 -16.96 8.67 -10.72
N ALA A 97 -15.93 9.51 -10.66
CA ALA A 97 -15.85 10.69 -9.80
C ALA A 97 -15.99 12.02 -10.59
N GLY A 98 -16.55 11.98 -11.81
CA GLY A 98 -16.72 13.17 -12.65
C GLY A 98 -15.41 13.81 -13.16
N LYS A 99 -14.30 13.09 -13.14
CA LYS A 99 -12.97 13.58 -13.51
C LYS A 99 -12.54 13.18 -14.91
N ILE A 100 -11.69 13.98 -15.54
CA ILE A 100 -10.91 13.63 -16.73
C ILE A 100 -9.51 13.23 -16.27
N PRO A 101 -8.94 12.09 -16.75
CA PRO A 101 -7.60 11.67 -16.37
C PRO A 101 -6.55 12.77 -16.54
N GLY A 102 -5.67 12.93 -15.52
CA GLY A 102 -4.67 14.02 -15.48
C GLY A 102 -3.57 13.89 -16.52
N GLY A 103 -3.28 12.67 -17.01
CA GLY A 103 -2.21 12.41 -17.98
C GLY A 103 -2.41 13.11 -19.32
N PHE A 104 -1.33 13.22 -20.13
CA PHE A 104 -1.32 13.92 -21.41
C PHE A 104 -2.41 13.42 -22.38
N ASN A 105 -2.61 12.11 -22.50
CA ASN A 105 -3.57 11.51 -23.42
C ASN A 105 -5.04 11.57 -22.92
N LYS A 106 -5.26 12.12 -21.70
CA LYS A 106 -6.60 12.19 -21.08
C LYS A 106 -7.36 10.86 -21.08
N ARG A 107 -6.62 9.77 -20.87
CA ARG A 107 -7.11 8.39 -20.82
C ARG A 107 -6.46 7.68 -19.64
N GLU A 108 -7.20 6.79 -18.99
CA GLU A 108 -6.66 5.89 -17.97
C GLU A 108 -5.50 5.08 -18.55
N GLY A 109 -4.40 5.00 -17.79
CA GLY A 109 -3.18 4.30 -18.17
C GLY A 109 -3.08 2.94 -17.48
N LYS A 110 -1.93 2.68 -16.85
CA LYS A 110 -1.73 1.50 -16.01
C LYS A 110 -2.60 1.60 -14.75
N ALA A 111 -2.96 0.43 -14.20
CA ALA A 111 -3.67 0.37 -12.93
C ALA A 111 -2.91 1.15 -11.84
N SER A 112 -3.66 1.93 -11.05
CA SER A 112 -3.13 2.63 -9.88
C SER A 112 -2.62 1.66 -8.82
N GLU A 113 -1.85 2.14 -7.85
CA GLU A 113 -1.45 1.34 -6.69
C GLU A 113 -2.68 0.80 -5.95
N ASN A 114 -3.71 1.64 -5.71
CA ASN A 114 -4.96 1.24 -5.08
C ASN A 114 -5.69 0.15 -5.88
N ALA A 115 -5.76 0.29 -7.21
CA ALA A 115 -6.38 -0.71 -8.07
C ALA A 115 -5.67 -2.08 -8.00
N ILE A 116 -4.34 -2.07 -7.95
CA ILE A 116 -3.54 -3.30 -7.80
C ILE A 116 -3.76 -3.94 -6.43
N LEU A 117 -3.78 -3.14 -5.36
CA LEU A 117 -4.01 -3.63 -4.00
C LEU A 117 -5.41 -4.19 -3.85
N THR A 118 -6.44 -3.50 -4.36
CA THR A 118 -7.83 -3.98 -4.34
C THR A 118 -7.98 -5.27 -5.12
N SER A 119 -7.37 -5.38 -6.31
CA SER A 119 -7.34 -6.65 -7.07
C SER A 119 -6.77 -7.81 -6.25
N ARG A 120 -5.71 -7.57 -5.48
CA ARG A 120 -5.10 -8.57 -4.59
C ARG A 120 -6.00 -8.93 -3.40
N VAL A 121 -6.71 -7.96 -2.84
CA VAL A 121 -7.68 -8.21 -1.74
C VAL A 121 -8.87 -9.03 -2.23
N ILE A 122 -9.27 -8.89 -3.50
CA ILE A 122 -10.32 -9.73 -4.13
C ILE A 122 -9.78 -11.13 -4.44
N ASP A 123 -8.57 -11.26 -5.02
CA ASP A 123 -7.97 -12.55 -5.41
C ASP A 123 -7.83 -13.51 -4.21
N ARG A 124 -7.34 -13.01 -3.07
CA ARG A 124 -6.99 -13.85 -1.91
C ARG A 124 -8.13 -14.69 -1.36
N PRO A 125 -9.35 -14.17 -1.11
CA PRO A 125 -10.48 -14.99 -0.63
C PRO A 125 -11.11 -15.84 -1.75
N MET A 126 -10.96 -15.44 -3.02
CA MET A 126 -11.58 -16.16 -4.14
C MET A 126 -10.77 -17.39 -4.56
N ARG A 127 -9.45 -17.24 -4.66
CA ARG A 127 -8.54 -18.28 -5.17
C ARG A 127 -8.64 -19.63 -4.46
N PRO A 128 -8.69 -19.71 -3.12
CA PRO A 128 -8.79 -20.98 -2.40
C PRO A 128 -10.10 -21.74 -2.64
N LEU A 129 -11.14 -21.08 -3.16
CA LEU A 129 -12.46 -21.65 -3.40
C LEU A 129 -12.63 -22.26 -4.79
N PHE A 130 -11.60 -22.18 -5.65
CA PHE A 130 -11.58 -22.94 -6.90
C PHE A 130 -10.99 -24.33 -6.68
N PRO A 131 -11.41 -25.36 -7.47
CA PRO A 131 -10.83 -26.69 -7.35
C PRO A 131 -9.32 -26.67 -7.60
N LYS A 132 -8.55 -27.42 -6.80
CA LYS A 132 -7.08 -27.40 -6.85
C LYS A 132 -6.48 -27.93 -8.15
N ASP A 133 -7.24 -28.74 -8.88
CA ASP A 133 -6.88 -29.36 -10.16
C ASP A 133 -7.49 -28.64 -11.37
N TYR A 134 -8.16 -27.50 -11.18
CA TYR A 134 -8.71 -26.66 -12.23
C TYR A 134 -7.61 -25.77 -12.84
N ARG A 135 -7.50 -25.75 -14.19
CA ARG A 135 -6.44 -25.06 -14.92
C ARG A 135 -6.94 -24.13 -16.03
N ASN A 136 -8.25 -23.99 -16.21
CA ASN A 136 -8.78 -23.02 -17.17
C ASN A 136 -8.47 -21.59 -16.71
N ASP A 137 -8.23 -20.69 -17.67
CA ASP A 137 -8.08 -19.27 -17.36
C ASP A 137 -9.39 -18.71 -16.78
N VAL A 138 -9.31 -18.01 -15.67
CA VAL A 138 -10.43 -17.26 -15.09
C VAL A 138 -10.05 -15.80 -14.95
N THR A 139 -10.95 -14.92 -15.40
CA THR A 139 -10.81 -13.47 -15.20
C THR A 139 -12.01 -12.93 -14.45
N LEU A 140 -11.75 -12.27 -13.32
CA LEU A 140 -12.69 -11.46 -12.58
C LEU A 140 -12.40 -9.99 -12.89
N ASN A 141 -13.33 -9.30 -13.54
CA ASN A 141 -13.15 -7.87 -13.83
C ASN A 141 -14.18 -7.06 -13.04
N ASN A 142 -13.70 -6.04 -12.35
CA ASN A 142 -14.48 -5.13 -11.53
C ASN A 142 -14.26 -3.70 -12.02
N MET A 143 -15.29 -3.09 -12.60
CA MET A 143 -15.23 -1.73 -13.13
C MET A 143 -16.03 -0.77 -12.27
N VAL A 144 -15.38 0.22 -11.69
CA VAL A 144 -16.03 1.29 -10.93
C VAL A 144 -16.66 2.28 -11.89
N MET A 145 -17.99 2.43 -11.82
CA MET A 145 -18.78 3.26 -12.75
C MET A 145 -19.31 4.54 -12.12
N SER A 146 -19.48 4.56 -10.79
CA SER A 146 -19.89 5.73 -10.01
C SER A 146 -19.37 5.57 -8.59
N VAL A 147 -19.01 6.67 -7.93
CA VAL A 147 -18.50 6.70 -6.54
C VAL A 147 -19.33 7.65 -5.69
N ASP A 148 -19.75 7.16 -4.53
CA ASP A 148 -20.33 7.90 -3.42
C ASP A 148 -19.34 7.85 -2.24
N GLU A 149 -19.00 8.98 -1.69
CA GLU A 149 -18.04 9.10 -0.57
C GLU A 149 -18.43 8.27 0.67
N ASN A 150 -19.72 7.96 0.83
CA ASN A 150 -20.23 7.15 1.92
C ASN A 150 -20.21 5.65 1.64
N CYS A 151 -19.96 5.22 0.40
CA CYS A 151 -20.08 3.83 -0.03
C CYS A 151 -18.86 3.42 -0.85
N ARG A 152 -17.90 2.82 -0.21
CA ARG A 152 -16.60 2.48 -0.83
C ARG A 152 -16.75 1.43 -1.95
N PRO A 153 -16.24 1.70 -3.16
CA PRO A 153 -16.38 0.79 -4.31
C PRO A 153 -15.62 -0.53 -4.16
N GLU A 154 -14.54 -0.57 -3.37
CA GLU A 154 -13.76 -1.79 -3.13
C GLU A 154 -14.60 -2.89 -2.48
N LEU A 155 -15.46 -2.51 -1.51
CA LEU A 155 -16.38 -3.45 -0.87
C LEU A 155 -17.34 -4.07 -1.88
N LEU A 156 -17.90 -3.24 -2.78
CA LEU A 156 -18.83 -3.70 -3.80
C LEU A 156 -18.15 -4.65 -4.79
N ALA A 157 -16.91 -4.35 -5.18
CA ALA A 157 -16.13 -5.20 -6.07
C ALA A 157 -15.88 -6.59 -5.47
N MET A 158 -15.60 -6.68 -4.16
CA MET A 158 -15.43 -7.97 -3.47
C MET A 158 -16.72 -8.78 -3.44
N ILE A 159 -17.83 -8.17 -3.01
CA ILE A 159 -19.15 -8.83 -2.97
C ILE A 159 -19.62 -9.18 -4.38
N GLY A 160 -19.45 -8.25 -5.33
CA GLY A 160 -19.84 -8.44 -6.73
C GLY A 160 -19.06 -9.56 -7.41
N SER A 161 -17.75 -9.69 -7.17
CA SER A 161 -16.93 -10.80 -7.66
C SER A 161 -17.42 -12.16 -7.12
N ALA A 162 -17.74 -12.21 -5.83
CA ALA A 162 -18.28 -13.41 -5.21
C ALA A 162 -19.65 -13.80 -5.82
N ILE A 163 -20.55 -12.83 -6.02
CA ILE A 163 -21.85 -13.06 -6.67
C ILE A 163 -21.66 -13.52 -8.13
N ALA A 164 -20.89 -12.77 -8.94
CA ALA A 164 -20.69 -13.06 -10.35
C ALA A 164 -20.10 -14.48 -10.57
N THR A 165 -19.15 -14.89 -9.72
CA THR A 165 -18.56 -16.23 -9.80
C THR A 165 -19.51 -17.31 -9.31
N SER A 166 -20.26 -17.07 -8.23
CA SER A 166 -21.18 -18.05 -7.65
C SER A 166 -22.36 -18.35 -8.58
N ILE A 167 -22.92 -17.35 -9.27
CA ILE A 167 -24.03 -17.54 -10.22
C ILE A 167 -23.57 -18.08 -11.57
N SER A 168 -22.27 -18.05 -11.91
CA SER A 168 -21.70 -18.54 -13.16
C SER A 168 -21.69 -20.07 -13.22
N ASP A 169 -21.40 -20.60 -14.39
CA ASP A 169 -21.12 -22.03 -14.60
C ASP A 169 -19.67 -22.41 -14.29
N ILE A 170 -18.83 -21.49 -13.82
CA ILE A 170 -17.43 -21.75 -13.43
C ILE A 170 -17.41 -22.58 -12.13
N PRO A 171 -16.61 -23.67 -12.03
CA PRO A 171 -16.42 -24.44 -10.81
C PRO A 171 -15.90 -23.56 -9.67
N PHE A 172 -16.68 -23.45 -8.58
CA PHE A 172 -16.37 -22.57 -7.45
C PHE A 172 -17.10 -23.02 -6.19
N ASP A 173 -16.37 -23.26 -5.09
CA ASP A 173 -16.86 -23.75 -3.81
C ASP A 173 -17.27 -22.60 -2.84
N GLY A 174 -17.78 -21.50 -3.41
CA GLY A 174 -18.30 -20.38 -2.65
C GLY A 174 -19.77 -20.57 -2.23
N PRO A 175 -20.42 -19.50 -1.78
CA PRO A 175 -19.94 -18.12 -1.78
C PRO A 175 -19.00 -17.76 -0.64
N CYS A 176 -18.24 -16.68 -0.84
CA CYS A 176 -17.64 -15.92 0.24
C CYS A 176 -18.24 -14.50 0.28
N ALA A 177 -18.11 -13.84 1.43
CA ALA A 177 -18.54 -12.46 1.59
C ALA A 177 -17.47 -11.65 2.32
N THR A 178 -17.51 -10.34 2.15
CA THR A 178 -16.53 -9.41 2.71
C THR A 178 -17.24 -8.27 3.42
N THR A 179 -16.71 -7.90 4.60
CA THR A 179 -17.12 -6.72 5.37
C THR A 179 -15.88 -5.91 5.74
N GLN A 180 -16.03 -4.59 5.77
CA GLN A 180 -15.03 -3.66 6.26
C GLN A 180 -15.43 -3.13 7.64
N ILE A 181 -14.45 -3.05 8.56
CA ILE A 181 -14.62 -2.48 9.90
C ILE A 181 -13.63 -1.34 10.06
N GLY A 182 -14.14 -0.15 10.39
CA GLY A 182 -13.40 0.98 10.92
C GLY A 182 -13.49 1.05 12.43
N MET A 183 -12.69 1.92 13.06
CA MET A 183 -12.83 2.26 14.46
C MET A 183 -12.57 3.76 14.66
N ILE A 184 -13.48 4.44 15.36
CA ILE A 184 -13.37 5.84 15.75
C ILE A 184 -13.75 5.94 17.22
N ASP A 185 -12.95 6.61 18.03
CA ASP A 185 -13.18 6.78 19.48
C ASP A 185 -13.41 5.45 20.21
N GLY A 186 -12.75 4.37 19.73
CA GLY A 186 -12.86 3.02 20.31
C GLY A 186 -14.10 2.23 19.89
N GLU A 187 -15.00 2.80 19.07
CA GLU A 187 -16.23 2.16 18.61
C GLU A 187 -16.07 1.62 17.17
N PHE A 188 -16.51 0.38 16.94
CA PHE A 188 -16.47 -0.24 15.62
C PHE A 188 -17.55 0.28 14.68
N ILE A 189 -17.15 0.71 13.50
CA ILE A 189 -18.02 1.16 12.41
C ILE A 189 -18.02 0.11 11.29
N VAL A 190 -19.21 -0.38 10.94
CA VAL A 190 -19.38 -1.35 9.85
C VAL A 190 -19.52 -0.62 8.52
N ASN A 191 -18.72 -1.02 7.55
CA ASN A 191 -18.65 -0.43 6.21
C ASN A 191 -18.55 1.11 6.28
N PRO A 192 -17.46 1.63 6.87
CA PRO A 192 -17.24 3.05 7.08
C PRO A 192 -17.26 3.83 5.75
N SER A 193 -17.62 5.11 5.82
CA SER A 193 -17.43 6.06 4.71
C SER A 193 -15.94 6.23 4.40
N GLN A 194 -15.61 6.86 3.28
CA GLN A 194 -14.21 7.11 2.91
C GLN A 194 -13.46 7.92 3.97
N ALA A 195 -14.07 9.00 4.49
CA ALA A 195 -13.48 9.79 5.57
C ALA A 195 -13.27 8.97 6.86
N GLN A 196 -14.30 8.22 7.29
CA GLN A 196 -14.19 7.36 8.47
C GLN A 196 -13.14 6.25 8.31
N TRP A 197 -12.89 5.80 7.08
CA TRP A 197 -11.84 4.83 6.79
C TRP A 197 -10.44 5.44 6.88
N GLN A 198 -10.28 6.68 6.42
CA GLN A 198 -9.00 7.39 6.43
C GLN A 198 -8.62 7.88 7.83
N ASP A 199 -9.57 8.47 8.54
CA ASP A 199 -9.34 9.12 9.83
C ASP A 199 -9.44 8.14 11.01
N GLY A 200 -9.95 6.92 10.79
CA GLY A 200 -10.15 5.93 11.85
C GLY A 200 -8.87 5.21 12.27
N ASP A 201 -8.88 4.72 13.52
CA ASP A 201 -7.77 3.94 14.09
C ASP A 201 -7.64 2.52 13.51
N LEU A 202 -8.65 2.05 12.78
CA LEU A 202 -8.68 0.72 12.20
C LEU A 202 -9.22 0.74 10.77
N GLN A 203 -8.50 0.07 9.88
CA GLN A 203 -8.88 -0.21 8.51
C GLN A 203 -8.85 -1.72 8.30
N LEU A 204 -9.90 -2.43 8.70
CA LEU A 204 -9.96 -3.89 8.67
C LEU A 204 -10.89 -4.36 7.56
N THR A 205 -10.41 -5.26 6.71
CA THR A 205 -11.20 -5.99 5.71
C THR A 205 -11.14 -7.48 6.02
N VAL A 206 -12.30 -8.11 6.20
CA VAL A 206 -12.42 -9.54 6.48
C VAL A 206 -13.33 -10.21 5.47
N ALA A 207 -12.83 -11.26 4.82
CA ALA A 207 -13.66 -12.15 4.04
C ALA A 207 -13.89 -13.48 4.77
N SER A 208 -15.09 -14.04 4.59
CA SER A 208 -15.50 -15.30 5.25
C SER A 208 -16.25 -16.21 4.28
N THR A 209 -16.16 -17.50 4.52
CA THR A 209 -17.11 -18.53 4.08
C THR A 209 -18.21 -18.71 5.12
N LYS A 210 -19.13 -19.65 4.93
CA LYS A 210 -20.22 -19.92 5.89
C LYS A 210 -19.76 -20.23 7.32
N GLN A 211 -18.54 -20.72 7.50
CA GLN A 211 -18.08 -21.21 8.81
C GLN A 211 -16.76 -20.60 9.26
N LYS A 212 -15.95 -20.08 8.33
CA LYS A 212 -14.54 -19.77 8.58
C LYS A 212 -14.15 -18.42 7.99
N VAL A 213 -13.16 -17.78 8.60
CA VAL A 213 -12.51 -16.60 8.05
C VAL A 213 -11.52 -17.03 6.97
N ILE A 214 -11.62 -16.43 5.78
CA ILE A 214 -10.82 -16.83 4.60
C ILE A 214 -9.78 -15.77 4.19
N MET A 215 -9.94 -14.51 4.63
CA MET A 215 -8.98 -13.44 4.39
C MET A 215 -9.10 -12.37 5.48
N ILE A 216 -7.95 -11.86 5.92
CA ILE A 216 -7.82 -10.70 6.80
C ILE A 216 -6.78 -9.77 6.19
N GLU A 217 -7.13 -8.49 6.07
CA GLU A 217 -6.20 -7.41 5.80
C GLU A 217 -6.52 -6.22 6.71
N ALA A 218 -5.50 -5.71 7.43
CA ALA A 218 -5.68 -4.57 8.32
C ALA A 218 -4.52 -3.57 8.20
N GLY A 219 -4.86 -2.29 8.37
CA GLY A 219 -3.99 -1.22 8.82
C GLY A 219 -4.57 -0.69 10.13
N ALA A 220 -3.74 -0.38 11.13
CA ALA A 220 -4.24 -0.04 12.46
C ALA A 220 -3.28 0.88 13.22
N ASN A 221 -3.82 1.77 14.03
CA ASN A 221 -3.07 2.64 14.92
C ASN A 221 -2.85 1.94 16.27
N GLU A 222 -1.92 0.95 16.27
CA GLU A 222 -1.53 0.21 17.49
C GLU A 222 -2.73 -0.45 18.22
N ILE A 223 -3.64 -1.06 17.48
CA ILE A 223 -4.82 -1.73 18.06
C ILE A 223 -4.39 -2.97 18.86
N PRO A 224 -4.83 -3.11 20.13
CA PRO A 224 -4.58 -4.31 20.94
C PRO A 224 -5.10 -5.58 20.27
N GLU A 225 -4.41 -6.70 20.50
CA GLU A 225 -4.69 -7.98 19.84
C GLU A 225 -6.11 -8.50 20.13
N ASP A 226 -6.62 -8.33 21.33
CA ASP A 226 -7.99 -8.71 21.74
C ASP A 226 -9.06 -7.90 20.99
N LYS A 227 -8.84 -6.58 20.81
CA LYS A 227 -9.72 -5.72 20.04
C LYS A 227 -9.68 -6.04 18.55
N MET A 228 -8.53 -6.38 18.02
CA MET A 228 -8.41 -6.84 16.63
C MET A 228 -9.19 -8.13 16.40
N ILE A 229 -9.09 -9.10 17.31
CA ILE A 229 -9.86 -10.36 17.26
C ILE A 229 -11.37 -10.07 17.32
N GLU A 230 -11.81 -9.18 18.22
CA GLU A 230 -13.22 -8.77 18.33
C GLU A 230 -13.73 -8.19 17.00
N ALA A 231 -12.97 -7.30 16.36
CA ALA A 231 -13.31 -6.71 15.07
C ALA A 231 -13.39 -7.75 13.94
N ILE A 232 -12.45 -8.70 13.89
CA ILE A 232 -12.43 -9.79 12.89
C ILE A 232 -13.71 -10.61 12.98
N TYR A 233 -14.12 -11.03 14.19
CA TYR A 233 -15.32 -11.87 14.35
C TYR A 233 -16.62 -11.07 14.22
N LYS A 234 -16.65 -9.79 14.56
CA LYS A 234 -17.77 -8.91 14.21
C LYS A 234 -17.98 -8.84 12.69
N ALA A 235 -16.91 -8.71 11.91
CA ALA A 235 -17.00 -8.75 10.46
C ALA A 235 -17.46 -10.12 9.94
N HIS A 236 -16.94 -11.21 10.54
CA HIS A 236 -17.36 -12.58 10.20
C HIS A 236 -18.86 -12.78 10.38
N ASP A 237 -19.44 -12.33 11.50
CA ASP A 237 -20.88 -12.43 11.77
C ASP A 237 -21.72 -11.67 10.74
N ILE A 238 -21.28 -10.49 10.33
CA ILE A 238 -21.96 -9.71 9.29
C ILE A 238 -21.85 -10.43 7.94
N ASN A 239 -20.69 -10.99 7.61
CA ASN A 239 -20.50 -11.77 6.40
C ASN A 239 -21.50 -12.91 6.26
N GLN A 240 -21.98 -13.51 7.38
CA GLN A 240 -23.01 -14.55 7.31
C GLN A 240 -24.33 -14.04 6.72
N THR A 241 -24.69 -12.79 6.99
CA THR A 241 -25.91 -12.20 6.42
C THR A 241 -25.77 -11.94 4.91
N ILE A 242 -24.58 -11.52 4.47
CA ILE A 242 -24.26 -11.32 3.04
C ILE A 242 -24.21 -12.66 2.31
N ILE A 243 -23.62 -13.70 2.92
CA ILE A 243 -23.58 -15.07 2.35
C ILE A 243 -25.00 -15.61 2.15
N ALA A 244 -25.88 -15.47 3.14
CA ALA A 244 -27.29 -15.88 3.01
C ALA A 244 -28.01 -15.14 1.87
N PHE A 245 -27.70 -13.86 1.67
CA PHE A 245 -28.22 -13.09 0.53
C PHE A 245 -27.66 -13.62 -0.82
N ILE A 246 -26.38 -13.92 -0.91
CA ILE A 246 -25.77 -14.52 -2.11
C ILE A 246 -26.38 -15.89 -2.40
N ASP A 247 -26.53 -16.75 -1.39
CA ASP A 247 -27.14 -18.09 -1.55
C ASP A 247 -28.55 -17.98 -2.15
N LYS A 248 -29.34 -17.01 -1.71
CA LYS A 248 -30.67 -16.76 -2.27
C LYS A 248 -30.60 -16.40 -3.75
N ILE A 249 -29.66 -15.55 -4.16
CA ILE A 249 -29.46 -15.17 -5.57
C ILE A 249 -29.04 -16.41 -6.38
N VAL A 250 -28.07 -17.20 -5.88
CA VAL A 250 -27.59 -18.41 -6.54
C VAL A 250 -28.69 -19.43 -6.70
N ALA A 251 -29.54 -19.63 -5.71
CA ALA A 251 -30.68 -20.56 -5.79
C ALA A 251 -31.71 -20.21 -6.90
N GLU A 252 -31.82 -18.89 -7.25
CA GLU A 252 -32.78 -18.44 -8.24
C GLU A 252 -32.22 -18.29 -9.65
N VAL A 253 -30.93 -17.97 -9.81
CA VAL A 253 -30.29 -17.64 -11.10
C VAL A 253 -28.95 -18.30 -11.34
N GLY A 254 -28.48 -19.13 -10.40
CA GLY A 254 -27.23 -19.87 -10.54
C GLY A 254 -27.28 -20.85 -11.70
N LYS A 255 -26.16 -20.97 -12.42
CA LYS A 255 -25.98 -21.94 -13.49
C LYS A 255 -25.37 -23.24 -12.96
N GLU A 256 -25.64 -24.36 -13.62
CA GLU A 256 -24.93 -25.61 -13.36
C GLU A 256 -23.44 -25.44 -13.69
N LYS A 257 -22.58 -25.95 -12.82
CA LYS A 257 -21.12 -25.83 -13.00
C LYS A 257 -20.63 -26.74 -14.12
N HIS A 258 -19.83 -26.17 -15.03
CA HIS A 258 -19.28 -26.94 -16.16
C HIS A 258 -18.27 -28.00 -15.69
N SER A 259 -18.18 -29.11 -16.42
CA SER A 259 -17.12 -30.11 -16.26
C SER A 259 -15.80 -29.57 -16.82
N TYR A 260 -14.70 -30.01 -16.27
CA TYR A 260 -13.35 -29.62 -16.73
C TYR A 260 -12.40 -30.82 -16.72
N VAL A 261 -11.28 -30.68 -17.42
CA VAL A 261 -10.21 -31.69 -17.41
C VAL A 261 -9.42 -31.54 -16.11
N SER A 262 -9.49 -32.57 -15.27
CA SER A 262 -8.70 -32.61 -14.02
C SER A 262 -7.23 -32.83 -14.31
N CYS A 263 -6.36 -32.03 -13.71
CA CYS A 263 -4.90 -32.20 -13.72
C CYS A 263 -4.38 -32.87 -12.45
N ALA A 264 -5.23 -33.63 -11.76
CA ALA A 264 -4.84 -34.38 -10.56
C ALA A 264 -3.87 -35.51 -10.91
N VAL A 265 -2.88 -35.73 -10.05
CA VAL A 265 -1.92 -36.83 -10.18
C VAL A 265 -2.64 -38.16 -9.97
N PRO A 266 -2.51 -39.15 -10.90
CA PRO A 266 -3.12 -40.44 -10.72
C PRO A 266 -2.67 -41.14 -9.45
N ALA A 267 -3.61 -41.74 -8.69
CA ALA A 267 -3.30 -42.40 -7.42
C ALA A 267 -2.29 -43.55 -7.58
N GLU A 268 -2.40 -44.30 -8.68
CA GLU A 268 -1.48 -45.38 -9.02
C GLU A 268 -0.04 -44.89 -9.27
N MET A 269 0.13 -43.75 -9.94
CA MET A 269 1.44 -43.11 -10.08
C MET A 269 2.04 -42.75 -8.74
N PHE A 270 1.22 -42.23 -7.83
CA PHE A 270 1.70 -41.85 -6.50
C PHE A 270 2.19 -43.03 -5.67
N GLU A 271 1.54 -44.19 -5.77
CA GLU A 271 2.01 -45.42 -5.15
C GLU A 271 3.28 -45.99 -5.83
N ALA A 272 3.39 -45.91 -7.15
CA ALA A 272 4.60 -46.28 -7.87
C ALA A 272 5.80 -45.40 -7.48
N MET A 273 5.61 -44.08 -7.31
CA MET A 273 6.66 -43.17 -6.84
C MET A 273 7.27 -43.60 -5.52
N LYS A 274 6.44 -44.08 -4.57
CA LYS A 274 6.90 -44.55 -3.26
C LYS A 274 7.75 -45.83 -3.35
N GLN A 275 7.62 -46.61 -4.41
CA GLN A 275 8.47 -47.78 -4.67
C GLN A 275 9.84 -47.36 -5.23
N VAL A 276 9.91 -46.25 -5.97
CA VAL A 276 11.14 -45.75 -6.59
C VAL A 276 11.95 -44.93 -5.59
N VAL A 277 11.27 -44.05 -4.86
CA VAL A 277 11.84 -43.20 -3.80
C VAL A 277 10.99 -43.39 -2.54
N SER A 278 11.57 -44.03 -1.54
CA SER A 278 10.85 -44.32 -0.29
C SER A 278 10.48 -43.04 0.47
N PRO A 279 9.46 -43.06 1.36
CA PRO A 279 9.14 -41.92 2.21
C PRO A 279 10.33 -41.42 3.04
N GLU A 280 11.19 -42.32 3.52
CA GLU A 280 12.39 -42.00 4.28
C GLU A 280 13.44 -41.30 3.41
N GLU A 281 13.63 -41.75 2.16
CA GLU A 281 14.52 -41.11 1.21
C GLU A 281 14.04 -39.70 0.83
N MET A 282 12.73 -39.50 0.62
CA MET A 282 12.13 -38.19 0.39
C MET A 282 12.28 -37.29 1.61
N GLU A 283 12.12 -37.81 2.84
CA GLU A 283 12.34 -37.06 4.07
C GLU A 283 13.78 -36.56 4.18
N VAL A 284 14.76 -37.42 3.88
CA VAL A 284 16.18 -37.03 3.85
C VAL A 284 16.45 -35.95 2.79
N ALA A 285 15.81 -36.04 1.64
CA ALA A 285 16.00 -35.08 0.54
C ALA A 285 15.48 -33.67 0.92
N VAL A 286 14.37 -33.58 1.67
CA VAL A 286 13.79 -32.27 2.09
C VAL A 286 14.39 -31.71 3.37
N PHE A 287 15.02 -32.56 4.21
CA PHE A 287 15.52 -32.17 5.52
C PHE A 287 16.91 -31.55 5.45
N THR A 288 16.95 -30.24 5.28
CA THR A 288 18.16 -29.40 5.33
C THR A 288 17.77 -27.93 5.52
N ASP A 289 18.63 -27.17 6.21
CA ASP A 289 18.48 -25.71 6.37
C ASP A 289 18.93 -24.93 5.12
N ASP A 290 19.77 -25.53 4.27
CA ASP A 290 20.28 -24.92 3.05
C ASP A 290 19.36 -25.16 1.84
N LYS A 291 18.84 -24.07 1.26
CA LYS A 291 17.92 -24.11 0.12
C LYS A 291 18.55 -24.78 -1.12
N GLN A 292 19.79 -24.43 -1.45
CA GLN A 292 20.45 -24.96 -2.67
C GLN A 292 20.76 -26.44 -2.56
N THR A 293 21.17 -26.89 -1.37
CA THR A 293 21.38 -28.31 -1.10
C THR A 293 20.07 -29.09 -1.23
N ARG A 294 18.97 -28.54 -0.71
CA ARG A 294 17.65 -29.16 -0.84
C ARG A 294 17.22 -29.28 -2.30
N GLU A 295 17.36 -28.22 -3.10
CA GLU A 295 17.05 -28.25 -4.53
C GLU A 295 17.84 -29.35 -5.25
N LYS A 296 19.13 -29.46 -5.03
CA LYS A 296 19.95 -30.56 -5.58
C LYS A 296 19.49 -31.94 -5.17
N ASN A 297 19.10 -32.12 -3.91
CA ASN A 297 18.58 -33.41 -3.42
C ASN A 297 17.27 -33.77 -4.12
N ILE A 298 16.37 -32.78 -4.29
CA ILE A 298 15.10 -32.98 -4.98
C ILE A 298 15.29 -33.27 -6.47
N ASP A 299 16.22 -32.59 -7.12
CA ASP A 299 16.59 -32.89 -8.52
C ASP A 299 17.06 -34.34 -8.66
N ALA A 300 17.90 -34.82 -7.73
CA ALA A 300 18.41 -36.19 -7.75
C ALA A 300 17.29 -37.24 -7.60
N VAL A 301 16.33 -37.04 -6.68
CA VAL A 301 15.18 -37.96 -6.55
C VAL A 301 14.20 -37.84 -7.72
N THR A 302 14.09 -36.65 -8.33
CA THR A 302 13.25 -36.41 -9.53
C THR A 302 13.82 -37.18 -10.73
N GLU A 303 15.15 -37.12 -10.95
CA GLU A 303 15.78 -37.88 -12.05
C GLU A 303 15.63 -39.39 -11.86
N LYS A 304 15.74 -39.94 -10.65
CA LYS A 304 15.44 -41.36 -10.38
C LYS A 304 14.01 -41.74 -10.79
N MET A 305 13.01 -40.91 -10.50
CA MET A 305 11.63 -41.16 -10.89
C MET A 305 11.44 -41.06 -12.40
N LYS A 306 12.09 -40.08 -13.03
CA LYS A 306 12.05 -39.87 -14.48
C LYS A 306 12.65 -41.06 -15.25
N GLU A 307 13.76 -41.61 -14.77
CA GLU A 307 14.36 -42.84 -15.31
C GLU A 307 13.41 -44.05 -15.16
N ALA A 308 12.83 -44.21 -13.94
CA ALA A 308 11.95 -45.32 -13.64
C ALA A 308 10.62 -45.29 -14.47
N PHE A 309 10.16 -44.12 -14.85
CA PHE A 309 8.91 -43.91 -15.59
C PHE A 309 9.14 -43.55 -17.05
N SER A 310 10.36 -43.76 -17.58
CA SER A 310 10.76 -43.38 -18.93
C SER A 310 9.85 -43.95 -20.03
N ASP A 311 9.20 -45.09 -19.81
CA ASP A 311 8.31 -45.75 -20.74
C ASP A 311 6.83 -45.25 -20.65
N ASN A 312 6.52 -44.32 -19.77
CA ASN A 312 5.15 -43.82 -19.54
C ASN A 312 5.07 -42.30 -19.76
N GLU A 313 4.77 -41.89 -21.00
CA GLU A 313 4.68 -40.48 -21.40
C GLU A 313 3.61 -39.72 -20.63
N GLU A 314 2.47 -40.34 -20.25
CA GLU A 314 1.40 -39.69 -19.47
C GLU A 314 1.88 -39.33 -18.06
N TRP A 315 2.64 -40.24 -17.43
CA TRP A 315 3.20 -39.93 -16.10
C TRP A 315 4.32 -38.91 -16.18
N LEU A 316 5.16 -38.94 -17.21
CA LEU A 316 6.20 -37.95 -17.41
C LEU A 316 5.63 -36.54 -17.57
N ALA A 317 4.48 -36.38 -18.23
CA ALA A 317 3.83 -35.09 -18.41
C ALA A 317 3.40 -34.41 -17.11
N VAL A 318 3.08 -35.20 -16.06
CA VAL A 318 2.63 -34.71 -14.74
C VAL A 318 3.66 -34.96 -13.62
N LEU A 319 4.88 -35.42 -13.98
CA LEU A 319 5.89 -35.80 -12.98
C LEU A 319 6.27 -34.62 -12.05
N GLY A 320 6.40 -33.42 -12.57
CA GLY A 320 6.73 -32.24 -11.77
C GLY A 320 5.69 -31.97 -10.65
N GLU A 321 4.41 -32.02 -11.00
CA GLU A 321 3.31 -31.87 -10.03
C GLU A 321 3.28 -33.06 -9.05
N ALA A 322 3.54 -34.27 -9.52
CA ALA A 322 3.58 -35.46 -8.68
C ALA A 322 4.71 -35.39 -7.63
N VAL A 323 5.91 -34.97 -8.03
CA VAL A 323 7.05 -34.74 -7.13
C VAL A 323 6.75 -33.63 -6.13
N TYR A 324 6.14 -32.51 -6.57
CA TYR A 324 5.69 -31.43 -5.71
C TYR A 324 4.71 -31.92 -4.64
N GLN A 325 3.71 -32.72 -5.02
CA GLN A 325 2.75 -33.27 -4.07
C GLN A 325 3.39 -34.30 -3.12
N TYR A 326 4.39 -35.08 -3.56
CA TYR A 326 5.10 -36.00 -2.69
C TYR A 326 5.91 -35.24 -1.63
N GLN A 327 6.68 -34.25 -2.03
CA GLN A 327 7.39 -33.37 -1.10
C GLN A 327 6.41 -32.75 -0.09
N LYS A 328 5.28 -32.20 -0.59
CA LYS A 328 4.25 -31.58 0.25
C LYS A 328 3.71 -32.54 1.30
N LYS A 329 3.36 -33.76 0.92
CA LYS A 329 2.86 -34.80 1.86
C LYS A 329 3.93 -35.17 2.90
N THR A 330 5.18 -35.30 2.47
CA THR A 330 6.31 -35.61 3.35
C THR A 330 6.55 -34.51 4.39
N VAL A 331 6.68 -33.25 3.96
CA VAL A 331 6.90 -32.11 4.85
C VAL A 331 5.73 -31.91 5.82
N ARG A 332 4.48 -32.02 5.33
CA ARG A 332 3.29 -31.91 6.18
C ARG A 332 3.24 -33.00 7.24
N LYS A 333 3.60 -34.25 6.90
CA LYS A 333 3.71 -35.37 7.86
C LYS A 333 4.78 -35.06 8.91
N MET A 334 5.98 -34.63 8.51
CA MET A 334 7.06 -34.25 9.44
C MET A 334 6.59 -33.20 10.46
N ILE A 335 5.85 -32.17 10.00
CA ILE A 335 5.39 -31.09 10.87
C ILE A 335 4.26 -31.54 11.78
N LEU A 336 3.22 -32.21 11.23
CA LEU A 336 2.01 -32.59 11.98
C LEU A 336 2.23 -33.75 12.93
N LYS A 337 2.95 -34.79 12.51
CA LYS A 337 3.08 -36.03 13.28
C LYS A 337 4.39 -36.07 14.08
N ASP A 338 5.48 -35.62 13.49
CA ASP A 338 6.81 -35.74 14.08
C ASP A 338 7.26 -34.44 14.77
N HIS A 339 6.48 -33.36 14.65
CA HIS A 339 6.81 -31.99 15.11
C HIS A 339 8.21 -31.53 14.69
N LYS A 340 8.64 -31.96 13.49
CA LYS A 340 9.95 -31.71 12.91
C LYS A 340 9.85 -30.80 11.72
N ARG A 341 10.49 -29.64 11.77
CA ARG A 341 10.57 -28.71 10.64
C ARG A 341 11.65 -29.14 9.66
N PRO A 342 11.51 -28.81 8.35
CA PRO A 342 12.47 -29.20 7.31
C PRO A 342 13.91 -28.70 7.56
N ASP A 343 14.08 -27.60 8.26
CA ASP A 343 15.37 -27.01 8.63
C ASP A 343 15.84 -27.37 10.06
N GLY A 344 15.15 -28.28 10.73
CA GLY A 344 15.53 -28.75 12.06
C GLY A 344 15.15 -27.85 13.24
N ARG A 345 14.55 -26.66 12.98
CA ARG A 345 14.08 -25.76 14.06
C ARG A 345 12.92 -26.35 14.85
N ALA A 346 12.78 -25.91 16.11
CA ALA A 346 11.55 -26.11 16.87
C ALA A 346 10.38 -25.31 16.27
N ILE A 347 9.15 -25.73 16.55
CA ILE A 347 7.91 -25.17 15.97
C ILE A 347 7.77 -23.66 16.18
N ASN A 348 8.22 -23.15 17.32
CA ASN A 348 8.18 -21.73 17.71
C ASN A 348 9.51 -20.99 17.54
N GLN A 349 10.52 -21.63 16.98
CA GLN A 349 11.86 -21.05 16.85
C GLN A 349 11.95 -20.12 15.64
N ILE A 350 12.47 -18.91 15.88
CA ILE A 350 12.82 -17.94 14.84
C ILE A 350 14.19 -18.27 14.25
N ARG A 351 14.39 -18.05 12.96
CA ARG A 351 15.71 -18.18 12.30
C ARG A 351 16.75 -17.25 12.93
N PRO A 352 18.05 -17.52 12.78
CA PRO A 352 19.11 -16.60 13.24
C PRO A 352 18.88 -15.17 12.74
N LEU A 353 19.04 -14.19 13.65
CA LEU A 353 18.78 -12.78 13.40
C LEU A 353 20.10 -11.99 13.39
N ALA A 354 20.22 -11.03 12.46
CA ALA A 354 21.25 -10.01 12.48
C ALA A 354 20.69 -8.68 11.93
N ALA A 355 21.19 -7.58 12.46
CA ALA A 355 20.79 -6.24 12.01
C ALA A 355 21.98 -5.29 12.07
N GLU A 356 22.08 -4.42 11.06
CA GLU A 356 23.11 -3.40 10.93
C GLU A 356 22.48 -2.11 10.42
N VAL A 357 22.99 -0.94 10.86
CA VAL A 357 22.61 0.38 10.35
C VAL A 357 23.83 1.05 9.70
N ASP A 358 23.57 2.06 8.84
CA ASP A 358 24.61 2.86 8.16
C ASP A 358 25.49 2.08 7.18
N ILE A 359 24.98 1.04 6.60
CA ILE A 359 25.75 0.19 5.67
C ILE A 359 26.03 0.88 4.32
N ILE A 360 25.26 1.89 3.95
CA ILE A 360 25.44 2.66 2.71
C ILE A 360 25.82 4.11 3.04
N PRO A 361 27.06 4.55 2.70
CA PRO A 361 27.61 5.80 3.25
C PRO A 361 26.96 7.09 2.77
N ARG A 362 26.40 7.12 1.54
CA ARG A 362 25.94 8.36 0.88
C ARG A 362 24.46 8.67 1.06
N VAL A 363 23.68 7.72 1.56
CA VAL A 363 22.23 7.86 1.77
C VAL A 363 21.89 8.60 3.06
N HIS A 364 20.62 8.94 3.25
CA HIS A 364 20.19 9.70 4.44
C HIS A 364 20.02 8.80 5.67
N GLY A 365 19.66 7.54 5.46
CA GLY A 365 19.66 6.45 6.44
C GLY A 365 19.61 5.11 5.74
N SER A 366 20.19 4.08 6.32
CA SER A 366 20.13 2.71 5.81
C SER A 366 20.22 1.70 6.93
N ALA A 367 19.57 0.55 6.71
CA ALA A 367 19.65 -0.60 7.60
C ALA A 367 19.59 -1.90 6.81
N MET A 368 20.27 -2.91 7.29
CA MET A 368 20.13 -4.28 6.84
C MET A 368 19.56 -5.15 7.93
N PHE A 369 18.57 -5.95 7.57
CA PHE A 369 17.97 -6.94 8.44
C PHE A 369 18.08 -8.32 7.81
N THR A 370 18.65 -9.25 8.56
CA THR A 370 18.86 -10.63 8.14
C THR A 370 18.11 -11.58 9.07
N ARG A 371 17.38 -12.53 8.50
CA ARG A 371 16.69 -13.60 9.21
C ARG A 371 16.89 -14.92 8.47
N GLY A 372 17.88 -15.72 8.90
CA GLY A 372 18.38 -16.88 8.16
C GLY A 372 18.78 -16.48 6.74
N GLN A 373 18.24 -17.15 5.75
CA GLN A 373 18.45 -16.88 4.31
C GLN A 373 17.43 -15.85 3.75
N THR A 374 17.02 -14.85 4.53
CA THR A 374 16.24 -13.71 4.07
C THR A 374 16.96 -12.45 4.50
N GLN A 375 17.39 -11.64 3.54
CA GLN A 375 18.17 -10.43 3.77
C GLN A 375 17.59 -9.25 3.00
N ILE A 376 17.30 -8.17 3.72
CA ILE A 376 16.73 -6.92 3.19
C ILE A 376 17.64 -5.75 3.56
N CYS A 377 18.00 -4.96 2.58
CA CYS A 377 18.62 -3.65 2.76
C CYS A 377 17.55 -2.57 2.50
N ASP A 378 17.28 -1.74 3.50
CA ASP A 378 16.37 -0.59 3.34
C ASP A 378 17.16 0.72 3.36
N VAL A 379 16.73 1.65 2.49
CA VAL A 379 17.38 2.95 2.29
C VAL A 379 16.35 4.05 2.36
N VAL A 380 16.59 5.03 3.23
CA VAL A 380 15.72 6.20 3.41
C VAL A 380 16.31 7.42 2.73
N THR A 381 15.46 8.14 2.00
CA THR A 381 15.72 9.46 1.43
C THR A 381 14.71 10.45 2.01
N LEU A 382 15.21 11.57 2.51
CA LEU A 382 14.42 12.69 3.02
C LEU A 382 14.46 13.83 2.00
N ALA A 383 13.34 14.50 1.80
CA ALA A 383 13.21 15.62 0.84
C ALA A 383 12.19 16.64 1.38
N PRO A 384 12.13 17.88 0.84
CA PRO A 384 11.05 18.81 1.14
C PRO A 384 9.68 18.25 0.81
N LEU A 385 8.61 18.76 1.44
CA LEU A 385 7.23 18.33 1.22
C LEU A 385 6.76 18.48 -0.23
N SER A 386 7.30 19.45 -0.97
CA SER A 386 7.04 19.60 -2.41
C SER A 386 7.42 18.38 -3.28
N GLU A 387 8.27 17.49 -2.75
CA GLU A 387 8.64 16.22 -3.39
C GLU A 387 7.71 15.05 -3.00
N ALA A 388 6.66 15.30 -2.20
CA ALA A 388 5.66 14.29 -1.89
C ALA A 388 5.02 13.73 -3.16
N GLN A 389 4.71 12.43 -3.17
CA GLN A 389 4.09 11.79 -4.31
C GLN A 389 2.70 12.37 -4.56
N LYS A 390 2.44 12.82 -5.79
CA LYS A 390 1.10 13.23 -6.19
C LYS A 390 0.25 11.99 -6.49
N VAL A 391 -0.95 11.96 -5.92
CA VAL A 391 -1.93 10.89 -6.12
C VAL A 391 -3.06 11.41 -7.00
N ASP A 392 -3.31 10.74 -8.12
CA ASP A 392 -4.43 11.02 -9.03
C ASP A 392 -5.35 9.79 -9.00
N GLY A 393 -6.36 9.82 -8.14
CA GLY A 393 -7.28 8.72 -7.88
C GLY A 393 -8.74 9.16 -7.87
N LEU A 394 -9.64 8.21 -7.56
CA LEU A 394 -11.07 8.51 -7.41
C LEU A 394 -11.37 9.34 -6.17
N ASP A 395 -10.57 9.21 -5.12
CA ASP A 395 -10.68 10.00 -3.91
C ASP A 395 -10.15 11.42 -4.14
N GLU A 396 -11.00 12.42 -3.88
CA GLU A 396 -10.65 13.84 -4.05
C GLU A 396 -9.86 14.41 -2.87
N ASN A 397 -9.94 13.77 -1.70
CA ASN A 397 -9.29 14.24 -0.49
C ASN A 397 -7.82 13.83 -0.42
N VAL A 398 -7.42 12.77 -1.12
CA VAL A 398 -6.04 12.28 -1.16
C VAL A 398 -5.34 12.75 -2.43
N THR A 399 -4.62 13.86 -2.34
CA THR A 399 -3.88 14.45 -3.46
C THR A 399 -2.38 14.22 -3.38
N THR A 400 -1.86 13.94 -2.19
CA THR A 400 -0.43 13.72 -1.93
C THR A 400 -0.21 12.60 -0.94
N LYS A 401 0.96 11.94 -1.05
CA LYS A 401 1.43 10.89 -0.15
C LYS A 401 2.85 11.26 0.30
N ARG A 402 3.01 11.61 1.56
CA ARG A 402 4.27 12.08 2.16
C ARG A 402 5.25 10.94 2.44
N TYR A 403 4.76 9.79 2.93
CA TYR A 403 5.55 8.59 3.15
C TYR A 403 5.35 7.62 2.00
N ILE A 404 6.44 7.24 1.36
CA ILE A 404 6.47 6.37 0.19
C ILE A 404 7.35 5.18 0.52
N HIS A 405 6.80 3.97 0.45
CA HIS A 405 7.56 2.75 0.67
C HIS A 405 7.60 1.89 -0.59
N HIS A 406 8.76 1.78 -1.21
CA HIS A 406 8.99 0.91 -2.35
C HIS A 406 9.70 -0.38 -1.93
N TYR A 407 9.34 -1.47 -2.55
CA TYR A 407 9.91 -2.79 -2.32
C TYR A 407 10.33 -3.41 -3.66
N ASN A 408 11.57 -3.87 -3.76
CA ASN A 408 12.14 -4.49 -4.94
C ASN A 408 12.53 -5.93 -4.65
N PHE A 409 12.18 -6.83 -5.61
CA PHE A 409 12.46 -8.27 -5.51
C PHE A 409 13.17 -8.75 -6.79
N PRO A 410 14.47 -8.48 -6.93
CA PRO A 410 15.23 -8.89 -8.10
C PRO A 410 15.41 -10.41 -8.14
N SER A 411 15.53 -10.98 -9.34
CA SER A 411 15.61 -12.43 -9.56
C SER A 411 16.79 -13.09 -8.88
N TYR A 412 17.91 -12.38 -8.73
CA TYR A 412 19.09 -12.92 -8.03
C TYR A 412 18.82 -13.24 -6.56
N SER A 413 17.84 -12.61 -5.92
CA SER A 413 17.49 -12.84 -4.51
C SER A 413 16.99 -14.27 -4.24
N VAL A 414 16.54 -14.97 -5.26
CA VAL A 414 16.11 -16.37 -5.22
C VAL A 414 16.97 -17.28 -6.09
N GLY A 415 18.06 -16.75 -6.68
CA GLY A 415 18.98 -17.51 -7.55
C GLY A 415 18.46 -17.72 -8.97
N GLU A 416 17.45 -16.97 -9.42
CA GLU A 416 16.85 -17.08 -10.75
C GLU A 416 17.44 -16.06 -11.74
N THR A 417 17.35 -16.38 -13.04
CA THR A 417 17.72 -15.47 -14.12
C THR A 417 16.46 -14.97 -14.82
N LYS A 418 16.15 -13.68 -14.66
CA LYS A 418 15.01 -13.02 -15.33
C LYS A 418 15.41 -11.62 -15.78
N PRO A 419 14.90 -11.12 -16.93
CA PRO A 419 15.06 -9.72 -17.30
C PRO A 419 14.47 -8.80 -16.25
N SER A 420 15.15 -7.69 -15.94
CA SER A 420 14.60 -6.66 -15.06
C SER A 420 13.43 -5.98 -15.76
N ARG A 421 12.25 -6.12 -15.20
CA ARG A 421 11.02 -5.42 -15.59
C ARG A 421 10.57 -4.61 -14.38
N GLY A 422 9.79 -3.58 -14.57
CA GLY A 422 9.26 -2.80 -13.44
C GLY A 422 8.57 -3.67 -12.38
N PRO A 423 8.24 -3.11 -11.17
CA PRO A 423 7.67 -3.87 -10.07
C PRO A 423 6.36 -4.56 -10.47
N GLY A 424 6.23 -5.82 -10.11
CA GLY A 424 5.02 -6.61 -10.29
C GLY A 424 3.99 -6.35 -9.19
N ARG A 425 2.77 -6.90 -9.34
CA ARG A 425 1.69 -6.77 -8.35
C ARG A 425 2.08 -7.27 -6.95
N ARG A 426 2.95 -8.31 -6.87
CA ARG A 426 3.45 -8.85 -5.59
C ARG A 426 4.35 -7.85 -4.87
N GLU A 427 5.26 -7.22 -5.59
CA GLU A 427 6.19 -6.22 -5.05
C GLU A 427 5.45 -5.00 -4.54
N ILE A 428 4.45 -4.50 -5.29
CA ILE A 428 3.57 -3.41 -4.86
C ILE A 428 2.84 -3.78 -3.57
N GLY A 429 2.28 -5.00 -3.49
CA GLY A 429 1.59 -5.47 -2.29
C GLY A 429 2.49 -5.61 -1.07
N HIS A 430 3.76 -6.05 -1.25
CA HIS A 430 4.73 -6.14 -0.16
C HIS A 430 5.17 -4.76 0.34
N GLY A 431 5.40 -3.80 -0.56
CA GLY A 431 5.70 -2.41 -0.22
C GLY A 431 4.57 -1.76 0.56
N ALA A 432 3.33 -1.90 0.08
CA ALA A 432 2.14 -1.35 0.74
C ALA A 432 1.91 -1.93 2.15
N LEU A 433 2.23 -3.21 2.39
CA LEU A 433 2.14 -3.81 3.72
C LEU A 433 3.15 -3.19 4.69
N ALA A 434 4.40 -3.02 4.27
CA ALA A 434 5.43 -2.38 5.09
C ALA A 434 5.12 -0.90 5.33
N GLU A 435 4.56 -0.21 4.34
CA GLU A 435 4.08 1.16 4.47
C GLU A 435 2.98 1.27 5.52
N LYS A 436 1.90 0.48 5.41
CA LYS A 436 0.80 0.43 6.40
C LYS A 436 1.31 0.15 7.81
N ALA A 437 2.33 -0.71 7.92
CA ALA A 437 2.92 -1.08 9.21
C ALA A 437 3.61 0.10 9.93
N LEU A 438 4.20 1.03 9.18
CA LEU A 438 5.05 2.11 9.72
C LEU A 438 4.33 3.45 9.82
N VAL A 439 3.31 3.70 9.00
CA VAL A 439 2.54 4.97 9.01
C VAL A 439 2.08 5.38 10.42
N PRO A 440 1.55 4.47 11.29
CA PRO A 440 1.05 4.85 12.61
C PRO A 440 2.12 5.43 13.56
N VAL A 441 3.37 5.08 13.34
CA VAL A 441 4.49 5.50 14.20
C VAL A 441 5.29 6.67 13.63
N LEU A 442 4.97 7.14 12.43
CA LEU A 442 5.63 8.32 11.87
C LEU A 442 5.25 9.59 12.62
N PRO A 443 6.16 10.58 12.70
CA PRO A 443 5.84 11.90 13.22
C PRO A 443 4.83 12.61 12.31
N SER A 444 4.09 13.57 12.85
CA SER A 444 3.24 14.45 12.05
C SER A 444 4.06 15.29 11.06
N GLU A 445 3.39 15.92 10.11
CA GLU A 445 4.04 16.83 9.16
C GLU A 445 4.59 18.07 9.85
N GLU A 446 3.92 18.53 10.91
CA GLU A 446 4.36 19.66 11.74
C GLU A 446 5.62 19.34 12.55
N GLU A 447 5.71 18.10 13.10
CA GLU A 447 6.87 17.65 13.87
C GLU A 447 8.09 17.35 12.99
N PHE A 448 7.86 16.86 11.76
CA PHE A 448 8.93 16.45 10.86
C PHE A 448 8.54 16.73 9.40
N PRO A 449 8.78 17.95 8.88
CA PRO A 449 8.26 18.46 7.62
C PRO A 449 9.02 17.94 6.39
N TYR A 450 9.19 16.64 6.30
CA TYR A 450 9.85 15.97 5.18
C TYR A 450 8.90 15.03 4.44
N ALA A 451 9.03 14.99 3.13
CA ALA A 451 8.65 13.82 2.35
C ALA A 451 9.69 12.72 2.60
N ILE A 452 9.23 11.51 2.89
CA ILE A 452 10.06 10.38 3.29
C ILE A 452 9.89 9.27 2.26
N ARG A 453 10.98 8.83 1.63
CA ARG A 453 10.97 7.67 0.75
C ARG A 453 11.86 6.59 1.31
N ALA A 454 11.27 5.45 1.66
CA ALA A 454 11.97 4.21 2.00
C ALA A 454 11.98 3.27 0.79
N VAL A 455 13.08 2.60 0.56
CA VAL A 455 13.25 1.61 -0.51
C VAL A 455 13.88 0.36 0.06
N SER A 456 13.11 -0.73 0.11
CA SER A 456 13.60 -2.03 0.52
C SER A 456 14.09 -2.84 -0.67
N GLU A 457 15.38 -3.16 -0.69
CA GLU A 457 16.02 -4.02 -1.68
C GLU A 457 16.19 -5.43 -1.10
N THR A 458 15.60 -6.42 -1.76
CA THR A 458 15.75 -7.83 -1.36
C THR A 458 17.04 -8.39 -1.89
N PHE A 459 18.01 -8.65 -1.01
CA PHE A 459 19.29 -9.26 -1.38
C PHE A 459 19.21 -10.78 -1.42
N GLU A 460 18.49 -11.39 -0.47
CA GLU A 460 18.26 -12.83 -0.42
C GLU A 460 16.86 -13.14 0.12
N SER A 461 16.20 -14.18 -0.39
CA SER A 461 14.84 -14.56 0.01
C SER A 461 14.66 -16.06 0.20
N ASN A 462 14.28 -16.44 1.40
CA ASN A 462 13.72 -17.75 1.74
C ASN A 462 12.51 -17.62 2.67
N GLY A 463 11.49 -16.88 2.19
CA GLY A 463 10.21 -16.70 2.87
C GLY A 463 10.13 -15.43 3.75
N SER A 464 8.93 -14.85 3.75
CA SER A 464 8.50 -13.70 4.56
C SER A 464 9.39 -12.44 4.46
N THR A 465 9.74 -12.06 3.24
CA THR A 465 10.59 -10.90 2.95
C THR A 465 9.92 -9.57 3.31
N SER A 466 8.60 -9.44 3.17
CA SER A 466 7.86 -8.22 3.54
C SER A 466 7.97 -7.89 5.03
N MET A 467 8.04 -8.90 5.90
CA MET A 467 8.22 -8.70 7.33
C MET A 467 9.66 -8.30 7.67
N ALA A 468 10.65 -8.84 6.96
CA ALA A 468 12.02 -8.38 7.06
C ALA A 468 12.17 -6.94 6.54
N SER A 469 11.45 -6.57 5.47
CA SER A 469 11.36 -5.20 4.97
C SER A 469 10.85 -4.23 6.04
N THR A 470 9.76 -4.57 6.73
CA THR A 470 9.22 -3.75 7.83
C THR A 470 10.26 -3.51 8.92
N CYS A 471 11.00 -4.55 9.34
CA CYS A 471 12.06 -4.42 10.36
C CYS A 471 13.22 -3.55 9.88
N ALA A 472 13.70 -3.77 8.64
CA ALA A 472 14.77 -2.98 8.05
C ALA A 472 14.38 -1.52 7.90
N SER A 473 13.16 -1.24 7.40
CA SER A 473 12.66 0.12 7.20
C SER A 473 12.45 0.87 8.52
N CYS A 474 11.98 0.19 9.56
CA CYS A 474 11.90 0.79 10.89
C CYS A 474 13.26 1.29 11.36
N MET A 475 14.31 0.47 11.23
CA MET A 475 15.66 0.83 11.65
C MET A 475 16.30 1.89 10.72
N SER A 476 16.04 1.84 9.42
CA SER A 476 16.57 2.83 8.47
C SER A 476 15.94 4.22 8.68
N LEU A 477 14.64 4.29 9.01
CA LEU A 477 13.98 5.52 9.42
C LEU A 477 14.62 6.11 10.68
N MET A 478 14.87 5.27 11.70
CA MET A 478 15.55 5.69 12.93
C MET A 478 16.98 6.17 12.65
N ALA A 479 17.71 5.47 11.76
CA ALA A 479 19.07 5.85 11.35
C ALA A 479 19.08 7.15 10.52
N ALA A 480 18.01 7.44 9.78
CA ALA A 480 17.85 8.68 9.04
C ALA A 480 17.53 9.90 9.94
N GLY A 481 17.26 9.68 11.21
CA GLY A 481 16.84 10.73 12.15
C GLY A 481 15.34 11.07 12.07
N VAL A 482 14.51 10.18 11.51
CA VAL A 482 13.06 10.32 11.57
C VAL A 482 12.60 9.96 12.99
N PRO A 483 11.97 10.88 13.73
CA PRO A 483 11.58 10.66 15.12
C PRO A 483 10.31 9.80 15.19
N ILE A 484 10.41 8.52 14.79
CA ILE A 484 9.30 7.59 14.92
C ILE A 484 8.91 7.41 16.38
N LYS A 485 7.61 7.32 16.65
CA LYS A 485 7.06 7.26 18.02
C LYS A 485 7.47 5.98 18.75
N LYS A 486 7.50 4.85 18.05
CA LYS A 486 7.81 3.52 18.57
C LYS A 486 8.43 2.63 17.50
N MET A 487 9.22 1.66 17.95
CA MET A 487 9.77 0.63 17.07
C MET A 487 8.68 -0.34 16.61
N VAL A 488 8.70 -0.71 15.34
CA VAL A 488 7.80 -1.68 14.71
C VAL A 488 8.60 -2.87 14.21
N ALA A 489 8.14 -4.08 14.55
CA ALA A 489 8.64 -5.31 13.95
C ALA A 489 7.51 -6.09 13.28
N GLY A 490 7.89 -6.96 12.34
CA GLY A 490 6.97 -7.84 11.64
C GLY A 490 7.47 -9.28 11.59
N ILE A 491 6.54 -10.23 11.64
CA ILE A 491 6.81 -11.66 11.52
C ILE A 491 5.65 -12.38 10.84
N SER A 492 5.92 -13.55 10.27
CA SER A 492 4.89 -14.46 9.76
C SER A 492 4.70 -15.68 10.66
N CYS A 493 3.45 -16.12 10.74
CA CYS A 493 3.03 -17.38 11.31
C CYS A 493 2.45 -18.26 10.20
N GLY A 494 2.91 -19.50 10.10
CA GLY A 494 2.38 -20.51 9.20
C GLY A 494 1.42 -21.47 9.88
N LEU A 495 0.74 -22.26 9.05
CA LEU A 495 -0.20 -23.28 9.49
C LEU A 495 -0.03 -24.54 8.66
N VAL A 496 -0.06 -25.67 9.32
CA VAL A 496 -0.26 -26.96 8.68
C VAL A 496 -1.43 -27.65 9.38
N THR A 497 -2.49 -27.96 8.62
CA THR A 497 -3.70 -28.64 9.14
C THR A 497 -3.66 -30.13 8.84
N GLY A 498 -4.30 -30.94 9.68
CA GLY A 498 -4.53 -32.36 9.45
C GLY A 498 -5.90 -32.64 8.85
N GLU A 499 -6.52 -33.73 9.29
CA GLU A 499 -7.82 -34.18 8.76
C GLU A 499 -9.02 -33.48 9.39
N THR A 500 -8.85 -32.92 10.59
CA THR A 500 -9.89 -32.21 11.33
C THR A 500 -9.47 -30.80 11.66
N ASP A 501 -10.42 -29.95 11.99
CA ASP A 501 -10.19 -28.54 12.35
C ASP A 501 -9.35 -28.36 13.64
N ASP A 502 -9.31 -29.39 14.50
CA ASP A 502 -8.53 -29.38 15.74
C ASP A 502 -7.13 -30.00 15.56
N ASP A 503 -6.85 -30.67 14.41
CA ASP A 503 -5.54 -31.24 14.09
C ASP A 503 -4.73 -30.21 13.29
N PHE A 504 -4.00 -29.34 13.97
CA PHE A 504 -3.19 -28.32 13.32
C PHE A 504 -1.92 -27.97 14.10
N VAL A 505 -0.93 -27.47 13.39
CA VAL A 505 0.31 -26.93 13.95
C VAL A 505 0.55 -25.53 13.41
N LEU A 506 0.74 -24.57 14.32
CA LEU A 506 1.19 -23.21 13.99
C LEU A 506 2.72 -23.14 13.99
N LEU A 507 3.30 -22.49 13.00
CA LEU A 507 4.76 -22.34 12.79
C LEU A 507 5.15 -20.87 12.92
N THR A 508 6.03 -20.54 13.87
CA THR A 508 6.58 -19.20 13.96
C THR A 508 7.72 -19.05 12.94
N ASP A 509 7.73 -17.93 12.19
CA ASP A 509 8.77 -17.61 11.20
C ASP A 509 8.92 -18.68 10.11
N ILE A 510 7.98 -18.75 9.19
CA ILE A 510 8.02 -19.71 8.09
C ILE A 510 9.11 -19.37 7.06
N GLN A 511 9.79 -20.43 6.58
CA GLN A 511 10.63 -20.37 5.39
C GLN A 511 9.85 -20.68 4.12
N GLY A 512 10.48 -20.48 2.94
CA GLY A 512 9.83 -20.66 1.64
C GLY A 512 9.16 -22.02 1.47
N LEU A 513 9.80 -23.13 1.86
CA LEU A 513 9.21 -24.45 1.74
C LEU A 513 7.94 -24.62 2.61
N GLU A 514 7.93 -24.04 3.79
CA GLU A 514 6.78 -24.07 4.71
C GLU A 514 5.65 -23.15 4.23
N ASP A 515 5.99 -22.02 3.57
CA ASP A 515 5.01 -21.23 2.84
C ASP A 515 4.40 -22.03 1.67
N PHE A 516 5.20 -22.69 0.84
CA PHE A 516 4.69 -23.45 -0.30
C PHE A 516 3.78 -24.62 0.09
N PHE A 517 4.15 -25.38 1.11
CA PHE A 517 3.47 -26.62 1.49
C PHE A 517 2.49 -26.46 2.66
N GLY A 518 2.55 -25.34 3.36
CA GLY A 518 1.61 -24.98 4.41
C GLY A 518 0.28 -24.48 3.86
N ASP A 519 -0.62 -24.18 4.78
CA ASP A 519 -2.00 -23.77 4.51
C ASP A 519 -2.24 -22.27 4.71
N MET A 520 -1.32 -21.57 5.39
CA MET A 520 -1.46 -20.17 5.76
C MET A 520 -0.08 -19.47 5.81
N ASP A 521 -0.03 -18.23 5.34
CA ASP A 521 0.99 -17.23 5.63
C ASP A 521 0.31 -16.02 6.30
N PHE A 522 0.40 -15.96 7.63
CA PHE A 522 -0.25 -14.95 8.47
C PHE A 522 0.81 -13.94 8.94
N LYS A 523 0.80 -12.76 8.37
CA LYS A 523 1.77 -11.69 8.65
C LYS A 523 1.17 -10.67 9.60
N VAL A 524 1.87 -10.38 10.69
CA VAL A 524 1.48 -9.37 11.67
C VAL A 524 2.65 -8.44 11.97
N THR A 525 2.40 -7.17 11.89
CA THR A 525 3.30 -6.11 12.31
C THR A 525 2.73 -5.37 13.51
N GLY A 526 3.59 -4.75 14.30
CA GLY A 526 3.13 -3.94 15.43
C GLY A 526 4.27 -3.48 16.31
N THR A 527 3.90 -2.64 17.27
CA THR A 527 4.75 -2.14 18.35
C THR A 527 4.68 -3.04 19.57
N THR A 528 5.17 -2.57 20.71
CA THR A 528 4.98 -3.22 22.02
C THR A 528 3.54 -3.14 22.51
N GLU A 529 2.74 -2.18 22.02
CA GLU A 529 1.40 -1.90 22.52
C GLU A 529 0.29 -2.52 21.68
N GLY A 530 0.48 -2.61 20.35
CA GLY A 530 -0.57 -3.14 19.50
C GLY A 530 -0.12 -3.42 18.06
N ILE A 531 -1.09 -3.87 17.29
CA ILE A 531 -0.96 -4.23 15.88
C ILE A 531 -0.99 -2.97 15.02
N THR A 532 -0.09 -2.89 14.01
CA THR A 532 -0.10 -1.82 13.01
C THR A 532 -0.54 -2.31 11.64
N ALA A 533 -0.27 -3.57 11.26
CA ALA A 533 -0.87 -4.16 10.06
C ALA A 533 -0.99 -5.68 10.16
N ILE A 534 -1.96 -6.23 9.43
CA ILE A 534 -2.14 -7.67 9.22
C ILE A 534 -2.33 -7.94 7.73
N GLN A 535 -1.72 -9.02 7.25
CA GLN A 535 -2.05 -9.62 5.97
C GLN A 535 -2.06 -11.14 6.08
N MET A 536 -3.16 -11.76 5.67
CA MET A 536 -3.33 -13.21 5.70
C MET A 536 -3.55 -13.75 4.29
N ASP A 537 -2.73 -14.71 3.91
CA ASP A 537 -2.88 -15.52 2.69
C ASP A 537 -3.10 -16.97 3.10
N ILE A 538 -4.10 -17.64 2.53
CA ILE A 538 -4.41 -19.03 2.83
C ILE A 538 -4.61 -19.88 1.57
N LYS A 539 -4.47 -21.21 1.72
CA LYS A 539 -4.63 -22.19 0.64
C LYS A 539 -5.71 -23.24 0.92
N ILE A 540 -6.51 -22.99 1.97
CA ILE A 540 -7.63 -23.82 2.43
C ILE A 540 -8.90 -22.97 2.52
N HIS A 541 -10.05 -23.61 2.79
CA HIS A 541 -11.38 -22.97 2.78
C HIS A 541 -11.68 -22.12 4.02
N GLY A 542 -10.66 -21.70 4.79
CA GLY A 542 -10.79 -20.77 5.90
C GLY A 542 -10.18 -21.29 7.20
N LEU A 543 -10.08 -20.37 8.17
CA LEU A 543 -9.49 -20.58 9.49
C LEU A 543 -10.55 -20.55 10.58
N THR A 544 -10.40 -21.42 11.58
CA THR A 544 -11.19 -21.41 12.80
C THR A 544 -10.67 -20.34 13.77
N ARG A 545 -11.49 -19.97 14.75
CA ARG A 545 -11.14 -18.95 15.75
C ARG A 545 -9.88 -19.30 16.54
N PRO A 546 -9.69 -20.55 17.05
CA PRO A 546 -8.45 -20.90 17.74
C PRO A 546 -7.16 -20.71 16.90
N ILE A 547 -7.24 -20.95 15.59
CA ILE A 547 -6.10 -20.77 14.68
C ILE A 547 -5.76 -19.27 14.56
N VAL A 548 -6.77 -18.40 14.36
CA VAL A 548 -6.55 -16.94 14.23
C VAL A 548 -5.99 -16.36 15.52
N GLU A 549 -6.59 -16.70 16.67
CA GLU A 549 -6.12 -16.25 17.98
C GLU A 549 -4.70 -16.73 18.28
N GLY A 550 -4.42 -18.01 18.01
CA GLY A 550 -3.09 -18.58 18.20
C GLY A 550 -2.01 -17.96 17.28
N ALA A 551 -2.35 -17.65 16.03
CA ALA A 551 -1.44 -17.00 15.09
C ALA A 551 -1.11 -15.56 15.54
N ILE A 552 -2.10 -14.79 15.96
CA ILE A 552 -1.91 -13.44 16.49
C ILE A 552 -1.03 -13.46 17.75
N ALA A 553 -1.29 -14.37 18.70
CA ALA A 553 -0.50 -14.50 19.91
C ALA A 553 0.97 -14.85 19.61
N ARG A 554 1.24 -15.84 18.74
CA ARG A 554 2.60 -16.20 18.32
C ARG A 554 3.33 -15.06 17.62
N CYS A 555 2.65 -14.33 16.77
CA CYS A 555 3.24 -13.17 16.11
C CYS A 555 3.59 -12.07 17.13
N ARG A 556 2.79 -11.86 18.18
CA ARG A 556 3.12 -10.91 19.25
C ARG A 556 4.40 -11.30 19.96
N GLU A 557 4.50 -12.55 20.45
CA GLU A 557 5.70 -13.06 21.12
C GLU A 557 6.95 -12.89 20.24
N ALA A 558 6.84 -13.27 18.97
CA ALA A 558 7.94 -13.20 18.02
C ALA A 558 8.38 -11.76 17.68
N ARG A 559 7.43 -10.83 17.52
CA ARG A 559 7.74 -9.40 17.30
C ARG A 559 8.54 -8.81 18.46
N LEU A 560 8.08 -9.03 19.70
CA LEU A 560 8.75 -8.55 20.90
C LEU A 560 10.19 -9.14 21.00
N PHE A 561 10.32 -10.44 20.73
CA PHE A 561 11.64 -11.08 20.70
C PHE A 561 12.57 -10.45 19.65
N ILE A 562 12.10 -10.21 18.42
CA ILE A 562 12.90 -9.59 17.35
C ILE A 562 13.35 -8.18 17.76
N MET A 563 12.45 -7.38 18.31
CA MET A 563 12.77 -6.03 18.77
C MET A 563 13.86 -6.06 19.84
N ASP A 564 13.71 -6.89 20.86
CA ASP A 564 14.59 -6.91 22.02
C ASP A 564 15.97 -7.52 21.72
N THR A 565 16.02 -8.59 20.89
CA THR A 565 17.25 -9.36 20.66
C THR A 565 18.03 -8.92 19.43
N CYS A 566 17.40 -8.22 18.48
CA CYS A 566 18.04 -7.88 17.20
C CYS A 566 17.98 -6.39 16.88
N MET A 567 16.78 -5.77 16.88
CA MET A 567 16.64 -4.41 16.39
C MET A 567 17.17 -3.36 17.39
N LYS A 568 16.80 -3.45 18.68
CA LYS A 568 17.30 -2.55 19.74
C LYS A 568 18.81 -2.58 19.91
N PRO A 569 19.51 -3.73 19.84
CA PRO A 569 20.99 -3.76 19.85
C PRO A 569 21.63 -3.03 18.67
N ALA A 570 21.00 -3.01 17.50
CA ALA A 570 21.48 -2.28 16.32
C ALA A 570 21.21 -0.77 16.40
N ILE A 571 20.00 -0.41 16.81
CA ILE A 571 19.58 0.99 17.04
C ILE A 571 18.42 1.01 18.02
N SER A 572 18.61 1.60 19.21
CA SER A 572 17.60 1.62 20.27
C SER A 572 16.63 2.79 20.20
N GLU A 573 17.08 3.92 19.66
CA GLU A 573 16.31 5.16 19.55
C GLU A 573 16.59 5.86 18.21
N PRO A 574 15.65 6.63 17.66
CA PRO A 574 15.90 7.48 16.50
C PRO A 574 17.07 8.45 16.77
N ARG A 575 17.86 8.69 15.74
CA ARG A 575 18.91 9.71 15.82
C ARG A 575 18.30 11.09 16.02
N LYS A 576 18.98 11.93 16.78
CA LYS A 576 18.52 13.30 17.09
C LYS A 576 18.60 14.24 15.90
N GLU A 577 19.51 13.95 14.97
CA GLU A 577 19.74 14.76 13.76
C GLU A 577 19.54 13.88 12.52
N VAL A 578 19.09 14.52 11.45
CA VAL A 578 19.00 13.87 10.14
C VAL A 578 20.39 13.51 9.61
N GLY A 579 20.47 12.51 8.76
CA GLY A 579 21.72 12.02 8.18
C GLY A 579 22.55 13.13 7.55
N LYS A 580 23.88 12.98 7.55
CA LYS A 580 24.85 13.98 7.08
C LYS A 580 24.52 14.56 5.69
N TYR A 581 23.99 13.75 4.81
CA TYR A 581 23.66 14.13 3.42
C TYR A 581 22.18 14.45 3.22
N ALA A 582 21.37 14.37 4.28
CA ALA A 582 19.99 14.77 4.22
C ALA A 582 19.88 16.30 4.21
N PRO A 583 18.97 16.87 3.41
CA PRO A 583 18.72 18.29 3.44
C PRO A 583 18.20 18.70 4.82
N LYS A 584 18.68 19.83 5.35
CA LYS A 584 18.16 20.42 6.60
C LYS A 584 16.96 21.29 6.28
N ILE A 585 16.01 21.41 7.19
CA ILE A 585 14.83 22.28 7.06
C ILE A 585 14.80 23.25 8.22
N ILE A 586 14.64 24.55 7.91
CA ILE A 586 14.30 25.60 8.85
C ILE A 586 12.84 25.96 8.63
N GLN A 587 12.03 25.86 9.68
CA GLN A 587 10.65 26.36 9.65
C GLN A 587 10.55 27.75 10.26
N MET A 588 9.70 28.58 9.68
CA MET A 588 9.30 29.86 10.23
C MET A 588 7.86 30.16 9.87
N GLN A 589 7.18 30.92 10.75
CA GLN A 589 5.82 31.37 10.52
C GLN A 589 5.82 32.82 10.05
N ILE A 590 5.07 33.11 9.01
CA ILE A 590 4.82 34.48 8.53
C ILE A 590 3.33 34.79 8.58
N ASP A 591 2.96 36.05 8.58
CA ASP A 591 1.56 36.47 8.43
C ASP A 591 1.04 36.02 7.06
N PRO A 592 -0.08 35.26 6.97
CA PRO A 592 -0.68 34.85 5.70
C PRO A 592 -0.91 36.00 4.72
N GLN A 593 -1.18 37.21 5.20
CA GLN A 593 -1.33 38.40 4.35
C GLN A 593 -0.03 38.82 3.66
N LYS A 594 1.12 38.39 4.17
CA LYS A 594 2.46 38.66 3.62
C LYS A 594 2.96 37.60 2.64
N ILE A 595 2.26 36.48 2.46
CA ILE A 595 2.62 35.43 1.51
C ILE A 595 2.81 36.04 0.11
N GLY A 596 1.90 36.92 -0.31
CA GLY A 596 1.99 37.61 -1.60
C GLY A 596 3.26 38.43 -1.78
N ASP A 597 3.80 39.01 -0.69
CA ASP A 597 5.06 39.78 -0.72
C ASP A 597 6.26 38.87 -0.93
N VAL A 598 6.29 37.70 -0.27
CA VAL A 598 7.38 36.69 -0.39
C VAL A 598 7.34 36.01 -1.74
N VAL A 599 6.17 35.65 -2.23
CA VAL A 599 6.01 35.01 -3.56
C VAL A 599 6.31 36.02 -4.67
N GLY A 600 5.79 37.24 -4.52
CA GLY A 600 5.92 38.28 -5.53
C GLY A 600 5.10 38.05 -6.79
N GLN A 601 5.05 39.04 -7.67
CA GLN A 601 4.26 38.95 -8.89
C GLN A 601 4.76 37.80 -9.80
N ARG A 602 3.92 36.81 -10.05
CA ARG A 602 4.23 35.59 -10.81
C ARG A 602 5.44 34.80 -10.26
N GLY A 603 5.66 34.81 -8.97
CA GLY A 603 6.76 34.09 -8.32
C GLY A 603 8.12 34.77 -8.41
N LYS A 604 8.19 36.02 -8.86
CA LYS A 604 9.48 36.72 -9.14
C LYS A 604 10.35 36.86 -7.88
N THR A 605 9.75 37.20 -6.73
CA THR A 605 10.50 37.42 -5.49
C THR A 605 11.03 36.10 -4.93
N ILE A 606 10.18 35.08 -4.84
CA ILE A 606 10.62 33.78 -4.32
C ILE A 606 11.67 33.13 -5.22
N ASN A 607 11.56 33.24 -6.54
CA ASN A 607 12.56 32.70 -7.43
C ASN A 607 13.91 33.41 -7.29
N ALA A 608 13.93 34.75 -7.09
CA ALA A 608 15.15 35.51 -6.82
C ALA A 608 15.77 35.11 -5.46
N LEU A 609 14.95 34.83 -4.42
CA LEU A 609 15.44 34.31 -3.16
C LEU A 609 16.10 32.94 -3.33
N ILE A 610 15.46 32.01 -4.04
CA ILE A 610 15.95 30.66 -4.32
C ILE A 610 17.28 30.73 -5.11
N GLU A 611 17.32 31.54 -6.16
CA GLU A 611 18.53 31.71 -6.99
C GLU A 611 19.70 32.29 -6.19
N ARG A 612 19.44 33.29 -5.35
CA ARG A 612 20.47 33.97 -4.54
C ARG A 612 21.02 33.05 -3.43
N THR A 613 20.18 32.27 -2.79
CA THR A 613 20.56 31.50 -1.60
C THR A 613 20.76 29.99 -1.88
N ASP A 614 20.43 29.53 -3.10
CA ASP A 614 20.59 28.13 -3.51
C ASP A 614 19.90 27.15 -2.53
N VAL A 615 18.69 27.53 -2.07
CA VAL A 615 17.82 26.72 -1.19
C VAL A 615 16.46 26.49 -1.84
N LYS A 616 15.70 25.50 -1.39
CA LYS A 616 14.27 25.35 -1.73
C LYS A 616 13.42 26.05 -0.68
N ILE A 617 12.37 26.73 -1.10
CA ILE A 617 11.44 27.44 -0.20
C ILE A 617 10.02 27.01 -0.56
N ASP A 618 9.32 26.42 0.40
CA ASP A 618 7.92 26.06 0.31
C ASP A 618 7.11 26.91 1.30
N ILE A 619 5.92 27.38 0.89
CA ILE A 619 5.04 28.22 1.70
C ILE A 619 3.63 27.66 1.63
N THR A 620 3.03 27.38 2.77
CA THR A 620 1.63 26.94 2.91
C THR A 620 0.69 28.13 3.06
N ASP A 621 -0.60 27.93 2.76
CA ASP A 621 -1.62 28.99 2.79
C ASP A 621 -1.83 29.62 4.18
N ASP A 622 -1.48 28.90 5.25
CA ASP A 622 -1.50 29.38 6.63
C ASP A 622 -0.25 30.18 7.04
N GLY A 623 0.72 30.35 6.11
CA GLY A 623 1.94 31.14 6.31
C GLY A 623 3.09 30.37 6.93
N ASN A 624 3.06 29.04 6.98
CA ASN A 624 4.22 28.25 7.37
C ASN A 624 5.23 28.20 6.21
N VAL A 625 6.47 28.65 6.44
CA VAL A 625 7.56 28.68 5.47
C VAL A 625 8.60 27.64 5.84
N SER A 626 8.87 26.72 4.93
CA SER A 626 9.92 25.70 5.02
C SER A 626 11.09 26.06 4.10
N ILE A 627 12.26 26.31 4.67
CA ILE A 627 13.49 26.60 3.96
C ILE A 627 14.37 25.36 4.02
N CYS A 628 14.65 24.75 2.86
CA CYS A 628 15.34 23.48 2.75
C CYS A 628 16.67 23.63 1.99
N GLY A 629 17.77 23.16 2.59
CA GLY A 629 19.10 23.23 1.99
C GLY A 629 20.15 22.39 2.71
N GLU A 630 21.34 22.28 2.12
CA GLU A 630 22.48 21.58 2.72
C GLU A 630 23.38 22.53 3.53
N ASP A 631 23.42 23.83 3.15
CA ASP A 631 24.27 24.86 3.71
C ASP A 631 23.52 25.72 4.74
N ALA A 632 23.94 25.65 5.99
CA ALA A 632 23.30 26.36 7.10
C ALA A 632 23.38 27.89 6.98
N GLU A 633 24.47 28.44 6.37
CA GLU A 633 24.62 29.88 6.20
C GLU A 633 23.68 30.41 5.14
N LYS A 634 23.56 29.68 4.00
CA LYS A 634 22.59 29.99 2.95
C LYS A 634 21.13 29.93 3.41
N MET A 635 20.80 28.92 4.21
CA MET A 635 19.46 28.80 4.82
C MET A 635 19.17 29.94 5.80
N ALA A 636 20.14 30.31 6.64
CA ALA A 636 20.01 31.44 7.54
C ALA A 636 19.83 32.77 6.81
N GLU A 637 20.54 32.96 5.70
CA GLU A 637 20.37 34.13 4.84
C GLU A 637 18.98 34.16 4.19
N ALA A 638 18.48 33.04 3.67
CA ALA A 638 17.12 32.94 3.12
C ALA A 638 16.07 33.31 4.20
N LYS A 639 16.21 32.77 5.41
CA LYS A 639 15.35 33.10 6.55
C LYS A 639 15.39 34.60 6.85
N ARG A 640 16.57 35.18 6.95
CA ARG A 640 16.75 36.61 7.20
C ARG A 640 16.08 37.46 6.12
N LEU A 641 16.22 37.10 4.84
CA LEU A 641 15.61 37.85 3.74
C LEU A 641 14.08 37.76 3.78
N ILE A 642 13.50 36.59 4.10
CA ILE A 642 12.06 36.42 4.26
C ILE A 642 11.56 37.26 5.44
N GLU A 643 12.26 37.25 6.58
CA GLU A 643 11.94 38.10 7.74
C GLU A 643 11.93 39.57 7.35
N VAL A 644 12.91 40.03 6.58
CA VAL A 644 12.96 41.39 6.09
C VAL A 644 11.79 41.73 5.16
N ILE A 645 11.42 40.83 4.25
CA ILE A 645 10.28 41.01 3.33
C ILE A 645 8.95 41.12 4.06
N THR A 646 8.77 40.32 5.11
CA THR A 646 7.51 40.20 5.86
C THR A 646 7.37 41.19 7.01
N THR A 647 8.47 41.81 7.44
CA THR A 647 8.45 42.81 8.51
C THR A 647 7.91 44.14 8.02
N ASP A 648 7.04 44.77 8.79
CA ASP A 648 6.65 46.15 8.57
C ASP A 648 7.72 47.08 9.12
N PHE A 649 8.27 47.91 8.25
CA PHE A 649 9.36 48.82 8.60
C PHE A 649 8.82 50.05 9.34
N TYR A 650 9.52 50.43 10.41
CA TYR A 650 9.19 51.61 11.16
C TYR A 650 10.30 52.64 11.06
N GLU A 651 9.93 53.91 11.30
CA GLU A 651 10.86 55.04 11.25
C GLU A 651 11.94 54.89 12.33
N GLY A 652 13.20 54.99 11.92
CA GLY A 652 14.36 54.79 12.77
C GLY A 652 15.01 53.42 12.70
N GLN A 653 14.44 52.47 11.97
CA GLN A 653 15.03 51.14 11.76
C GLN A 653 16.26 51.24 10.83
N ILE A 654 17.35 50.52 11.21
CA ILE A 654 18.56 50.41 10.41
C ILE A 654 18.48 49.13 9.55
N LEU A 655 18.72 49.28 8.28
CA LEU A 655 18.75 48.21 7.26
C LEU A 655 20.08 48.21 6.53
N GLU A 656 20.50 47.07 6.02
CA GLU A 656 21.62 46.94 5.06
C GLU A 656 21.06 46.59 3.68
N GLY A 657 21.58 47.22 2.65
CA GLY A 657 21.15 46.99 1.26
C GLY A 657 22.19 47.36 0.25
N GLU A 658 21.95 47.00 -1.00
CA GLU A 658 22.83 47.19 -2.13
C GLU A 658 22.31 48.36 -2.99
N VAL A 659 23.21 49.21 -3.51
CA VAL A 659 22.89 50.27 -4.45
C VAL A 659 22.59 49.68 -5.82
N ILE A 660 21.31 49.62 -6.20
CA ILE A 660 20.87 49.01 -7.47
C ILE A 660 20.68 50.01 -8.61
N ASN A 661 20.48 51.29 -8.27
CA ASN A 661 20.28 52.33 -9.27
C ASN A 661 20.65 53.70 -8.69
N ILE A 662 21.25 54.53 -9.50
CA ILE A 662 21.63 55.93 -9.16
C ILE A 662 20.94 56.88 -10.17
N LYS A 663 20.30 57.91 -9.64
CA LYS A 663 19.64 59.00 -10.39
C LYS A 663 20.16 60.32 -9.84
N GLU A 664 20.07 61.42 -10.62
CA GLU A 664 20.51 62.78 -10.22
C GLU A 664 20.00 63.21 -8.83
N PHE A 665 18.82 62.70 -8.39
CA PHE A 665 18.15 63.12 -7.15
C PHE A 665 18.34 62.16 -5.99
N GLY A 666 18.88 60.95 -6.20
CA GLY A 666 19.01 59.96 -5.14
C GLY A 666 19.48 58.60 -5.65
N ALA A 667 19.90 57.75 -4.69
CA ALA A 667 20.26 56.37 -4.92
C ALA A 667 19.12 55.45 -4.48
N PHE A 668 18.88 54.34 -5.18
CA PHE A 668 17.94 53.31 -4.85
C PHE A 668 18.70 52.14 -4.23
N ILE A 669 18.26 51.76 -3.04
CA ILE A 669 18.87 50.71 -2.22
C ILE A 669 17.89 49.54 -2.15
N GLU A 670 18.33 48.39 -2.65
CA GLU A 670 17.60 47.11 -2.43
C GLU A 670 18.11 46.45 -1.17
N PHE A 671 17.24 46.23 -0.20
CA PHE A 671 17.57 45.60 1.08
C PHE A 671 17.01 44.17 1.23
N ALA A 672 16.15 43.78 0.30
CA ALA A 672 15.74 42.39 0.05
C ALA A 672 15.20 42.28 -1.40
N PRO A 673 15.19 41.09 -2.02
CA PRO A 673 14.68 40.94 -3.39
C PRO A 673 13.28 41.55 -3.58
N GLY A 674 13.17 42.52 -4.49
CA GLY A 674 11.93 43.25 -4.79
C GLY A 674 11.53 44.30 -3.75
N LYS A 675 12.31 44.54 -2.73
CA LYS A 675 12.11 45.60 -1.72
C LYS A 675 13.22 46.65 -1.84
N GLU A 676 12.86 47.78 -2.38
CA GLU A 676 13.78 48.92 -2.57
C GLU A 676 13.28 50.17 -1.88
N GLY A 677 14.19 51.05 -1.58
CA GLY A 677 13.86 52.37 -1.07
C GLY A 677 14.86 53.41 -1.58
N MET A 678 14.49 54.68 -1.51
CA MET A 678 15.27 55.78 -2.03
C MET A 678 16.01 56.54 -0.94
N VAL A 679 17.28 56.77 -1.14
CA VAL A 679 18.11 57.74 -0.41
C VAL A 679 18.24 59.00 -1.22
N HIS A 680 17.61 60.08 -0.80
CA HIS A 680 17.76 61.37 -1.49
C HIS A 680 19.20 61.89 -1.40
N ILE A 681 19.73 62.59 -2.41
CA ILE A 681 21.12 63.08 -2.46
C ILE A 681 21.53 63.81 -1.18
N SER A 682 20.65 64.59 -0.55
CA SER A 682 20.90 65.30 0.69
C SER A 682 20.99 64.41 1.95
N LYS A 683 20.69 63.10 1.79
CA LYS A 683 20.71 62.11 2.87
C LYS A 683 21.81 61.06 2.71
N ILE A 684 22.69 61.21 1.70
CA ILE A 684 23.81 60.30 1.43
C ILE A 684 24.98 60.61 2.34
N ALA A 685 25.47 61.88 2.33
CA ALA A 685 26.62 62.32 3.11
C ALA A 685 26.29 63.50 4.01
N LYS A 686 27.13 63.75 5.04
CA LYS A 686 27.01 64.91 5.93
C LYS A 686 27.42 66.20 5.25
N GLU A 687 28.33 66.12 4.28
CA GLU A 687 28.77 67.23 3.45
C GLU A 687 27.93 67.32 2.18
N ARG A 688 27.90 68.50 1.55
CA ARG A 688 27.19 68.69 0.31
C ARG A 688 27.94 67.97 -0.80
N ILE A 689 27.28 67.09 -1.52
CA ILE A 689 27.79 66.38 -2.70
C ILE A 689 27.09 66.97 -3.95
N ASP A 690 27.81 67.13 -5.03
CA ASP A 690 27.26 67.63 -6.27
C ASP A 690 26.83 66.47 -7.21
N HIS A 691 27.54 65.32 -7.14
CA HIS A 691 27.19 64.10 -7.85
C HIS A 691 27.19 62.91 -6.89
N ILE A 692 26.23 62.04 -7.02
CA ILE A 692 26.07 60.84 -6.13
C ILE A 692 27.18 59.82 -6.42
N GLU A 693 27.60 59.73 -7.67
CA GLU A 693 28.66 58.84 -8.13
C GLU A 693 30.03 59.15 -7.51
N ASP A 694 30.23 60.33 -6.91
CA ASP A 694 31.43 60.67 -6.17
C ASP A 694 31.53 59.93 -4.80
N VAL A 695 30.41 59.39 -4.32
CA VAL A 695 30.31 58.80 -2.97
C VAL A 695 29.77 57.36 -2.99
N LEU A 696 28.94 57.01 -3.98
CA LEU A 696 28.31 55.70 -4.12
C LEU A 696 28.46 55.17 -5.54
N THR A 697 28.72 53.89 -5.68
CA THR A 697 28.74 53.16 -6.93
C THR A 697 27.67 52.06 -6.94
N LEU A 698 27.26 51.63 -8.14
CA LEU A 698 26.36 50.49 -8.29
C LEU A 698 27.02 49.24 -7.71
N GLY A 699 26.28 48.49 -6.87
CA GLY A 699 26.77 47.31 -6.17
C GLY A 699 27.33 47.59 -4.77
N ASP A 700 27.43 48.88 -4.34
CA ASP A 700 27.90 49.19 -2.99
C ASP A 700 26.89 48.70 -1.92
N HIS A 701 27.40 48.03 -0.89
CA HIS A 701 26.62 47.62 0.29
C HIS A 701 26.65 48.73 1.35
N VAL A 702 25.51 49.30 1.66
CA VAL A 702 25.37 50.45 2.57
C VAL A 702 24.36 50.20 3.69
N LYS A 703 24.66 50.77 4.86
CA LYS A 703 23.68 50.84 5.97
C LYS A 703 22.82 52.07 5.82
N VAL A 704 21.51 51.89 5.94
CA VAL A 704 20.52 52.97 5.84
C VAL A 704 19.57 52.95 7.02
N ILE A 705 19.14 54.12 7.45
CA ILE A 705 18.08 54.29 8.44
C ILE A 705 16.76 54.63 7.74
N CYS A 706 15.70 53.96 8.12
CA CYS A 706 14.37 54.20 7.56
C CYS A 706 13.80 55.53 8.07
N LEU A 707 13.30 56.35 7.17
CA LEU A 707 12.66 57.64 7.46
C LEU A 707 11.13 57.60 7.23
N GLY A 708 10.58 56.38 7.08
CA GLY A 708 9.17 56.18 6.74
C GLY A 708 8.88 56.22 5.25
N LYS A 709 7.57 56.31 4.86
CA LYS A 709 7.16 56.38 3.45
C LYS A 709 7.06 57.82 2.95
N ASP A 710 7.51 58.06 1.74
CA ASP A 710 7.37 59.35 1.05
C ASP A 710 5.88 59.60 0.67
N LYS A 711 5.59 60.77 0.10
CA LYS A 711 4.24 61.14 -0.35
C LYS A 711 3.67 60.26 -1.44
N MET A 712 4.49 59.45 -2.06
CA MET A 712 4.11 58.47 -3.10
C MET A 712 4.05 57.03 -2.56
N GLY A 713 4.19 56.86 -1.23
CA GLY A 713 4.12 55.56 -0.58
C GLY A 713 5.40 54.72 -0.66
N ARG A 714 6.51 55.27 -1.21
CA ARG A 714 7.79 54.57 -1.33
C ARG A 714 8.62 54.76 -0.07
N MET A 715 9.44 53.75 0.28
CA MET A 715 10.35 53.83 1.42
C MET A 715 11.42 54.88 1.20
N SER A 716 11.67 55.71 2.18
CA SER A 716 12.69 56.76 2.21
C SER A 716 13.75 56.43 3.24
N PHE A 717 15.00 56.58 2.86
CA PHE A 717 16.15 56.22 3.69
C PHE A 717 17.18 57.35 3.81
N SER A 718 18.04 57.23 4.82
CA SER A 718 19.20 58.06 5.03
C SER A 718 20.44 57.24 5.35
N ILE A 719 21.55 57.48 4.67
CA ILE A 719 22.86 56.90 4.96
C ILE A 719 23.54 57.76 6.05
N LYS A 720 23.49 59.07 5.94
CA LYS A 720 24.18 59.98 6.82
C LYS A 720 23.72 59.97 8.27
N ASP A 721 22.46 59.55 8.51
CA ASP A 721 21.84 59.51 9.84
C ASP A 721 22.05 58.17 10.57
N VAL A 722 22.71 57.19 9.90
CA VAL A 722 23.12 55.93 10.55
C VAL A 722 24.22 56.25 11.54
N ARG A 723 23.99 55.90 12.85
CA ARG A 723 24.94 56.14 13.94
C ARG A 723 25.85 54.93 14.15
#